data_5df0260f38e722a9c8b99f899251624a
#
_entry.id   5df0260f38e722a9c8b99f899251624a
#
_cell.length_a   1.000
_cell.length_b   1.000
_cell.length_c   1.000
_cell.angle_alpha   90.00
_cell.angle_beta   90.00
_cell.angle_gamma   90.00
#
_symmetry.space_group_name_H-M   'P 1'
#
loop_
_entity.id
_entity.type
_entity.pdbx_description
1 polymer ?
#
loop_
_entity_poly.entity_id
_entity_poly.type
_entity_poly.pdbx_seq_one_letter_code
_entity_poly.pdbx_strand_id
1 'polypeptide(L)'
;MSAELIEERPPADAPPPVRPRRTRVRDLPEVRWAALATAAFLPAFPLDLAGAPAWLWGPLYAVCYAAGGWEPGLTGLRALRERALDVDLLMVVAALGAAAIGQFLDGALLIVIFAVSGALEAFATRRTADSVRGLLDLAPDTAARITPGGGEERVAVGALRVGDTVLVRPGERLPADGTVHEGASDVQQAGITGEPLPVDKGPGDEVFAGTLNGTGALRVTVGRDASASVIARIVAMVEEASEHKAPGQLFIERVEQRYAIGVVAATLALFAVPLAFGADLTETLLRAMTFMIVASPCAVVLATMPPLLSAIATCGRHGVLVKSAAAMERLGAVTRVALDKTGTLTEESALVRGIRVLPGSGLSEHQALALAAAAEWPSEHPLARAVVAAARERGLRLEPAADFASAPGRGVRAVVTGRTVQVGSPMALLGGAAAHVESPGDPAPLTGGDDAVRTGIEDASVRTSARDDCPVGTAVAEVEHSGATAVAVLVDGRPVAVLAIAAPLRAGAAEAVAALGRLTGTPPVLLTGDNKRAAARLGKEVGIADVRAGLLPQDKVATVRGWGDAGERVLMVGDGVNDAPALAAAHTGVAMGRAGSALTLETADAVVVRDELAAVPSLVTLSRRARRLVAQNLVIACVCIGALVVWDLFGHLPLPLGVAGHEGSTVLVGLNGLRLLRTSAWPGTMRARPRAAAGSGPGVLAQTPAAR
;
A
#
# COMPACT_ATOMS: atom_id res chain seq x y z
N MET A 1 -19.05 54.73 10.08
CA MET A 1 -19.97 53.60 10.06
C MET A 1 -19.13 52.36 10.24
N SER A 2 -19.08 51.87 11.48
CA SER A 2 -18.27 50.71 11.87
C SER A 2 -19.05 49.45 11.56
N ALA A 3 -18.45 48.53 10.80
CA ALA A 3 -19.03 47.20 10.56
C ALA A 3 -18.69 46.32 11.76
N GLU A 4 -19.69 46.01 12.56
CA GLU A 4 -19.62 44.99 13.60
C GLU A 4 -19.49 43.60 12.94
N LEU A 5 -18.38 42.93 13.20
CA LEU A 5 -18.20 41.51 12.93
C LEU A 5 -19.08 40.72 13.90
N ILE A 6 -20.14 40.14 13.39
CA ILE A 6 -20.98 39.18 14.11
C ILE A 6 -20.15 37.90 14.22
N GLU A 7 -19.63 37.67 15.42
CA GLU A 7 -19.01 36.39 15.80
C GLU A 7 -20.11 35.34 15.97
N GLU A 8 -20.35 34.53 14.94
CA GLU A 8 -21.30 33.40 15.02
C GLU A 8 -20.77 32.37 16.02
N ARG A 9 -21.45 32.30 17.16
CA ARG A 9 -21.25 31.26 18.16
C ARG A 9 -21.63 29.90 17.54
N PRO A 10 -20.75 28.88 17.57
CA PRO A 10 -21.12 27.57 17.05
C PRO A 10 -22.31 26.98 17.85
N PRO A 11 -23.19 26.21 17.20
CA PRO A 11 -24.38 25.64 17.85
C PRO A 11 -23.97 24.73 19.01
N ALA A 12 -24.65 24.85 20.14
CA ALA A 12 -24.34 24.22 21.42
C ALA A 12 -24.51 22.68 21.45
N ASP A 13 -24.95 22.06 20.37
CA ASP A 13 -25.23 20.60 20.27
C ASP A 13 -24.31 19.85 19.28
N ALA A 14 -23.15 20.38 18.93
CA ALA A 14 -22.19 19.59 18.18
C ALA A 14 -21.63 18.49 19.12
N PRO A 15 -21.76 17.18 18.79
CA PRO A 15 -21.15 16.12 19.58
C PRO A 15 -19.64 16.36 19.66
N PRO A 16 -19.01 16.17 20.82
CA PRO A 16 -17.59 16.39 20.98
C PRO A 16 -16.83 15.52 19.95
N PRO A 17 -15.73 16.04 19.35
CA PRO A 17 -14.94 15.31 18.39
C PRO A 17 -14.51 13.98 19.02
N VAL A 18 -14.90 12.86 18.41
CA VAL A 18 -14.49 11.52 18.82
C VAL A 18 -12.96 11.46 18.75
N ARG A 19 -12.32 11.58 19.89
CA ARG A 19 -10.87 11.42 20.00
C ARG A 19 -10.54 9.96 19.73
N PRO A 20 -9.55 9.65 18.86
CA PRO A 20 -9.15 8.28 18.61
C PRO A 20 -8.84 7.62 19.97
N ARG A 21 -9.42 6.45 20.23
CA ARG A 21 -9.16 5.65 21.43
C ARG A 21 -7.71 5.17 21.39
N ARG A 22 -6.79 6.01 21.83
CA ARG A 22 -5.41 5.58 22.09
C ARG A 22 -5.47 4.60 23.23
N THR A 23 -4.94 3.40 23.05
CA THR A 23 -4.76 2.44 24.15
C THR A 23 -4.06 3.16 25.28
N ARG A 24 -4.74 3.32 26.41
CA ARG A 24 -4.13 3.92 27.58
C ARG A 24 -3.12 2.93 28.12
N VAL A 25 -1.92 3.39 28.44
CA VAL A 25 -0.84 2.55 29.01
C VAL A 25 -1.34 1.71 30.20
N ARG A 26 -2.28 2.25 30.97
CA ARG A 26 -2.89 1.60 32.14
C ARG A 26 -3.86 0.45 31.81
N ASP A 27 -4.28 0.31 30.55
CA ASP A 27 -5.24 -0.74 30.15
C ASP A 27 -4.53 -2.07 29.83
N LEU A 28 -3.19 -2.04 29.73
CA LEU A 28 -2.36 -3.22 29.50
C LEU A 28 -2.19 -4.03 30.78
N PRO A 29 -2.55 -5.33 30.79
CA PRO A 29 -2.36 -6.18 31.96
C PRO A 29 -0.90 -6.26 32.40
N GLU A 30 0.04 -6.35 31.45
CA GLU A 30 1.48 -6.38 31.68
C GLU A 30 1.95 -5.13 32.45
N VAL A 31 1.45 -3.95 32.08
CA VAL A 31 1.78 -2.68 32.76
C VAL A 31 1.21 -2.65 34.17
N ARG A 32 0.01 -3.18 34.36
CA ARG A 32 -0.62 -3.21 35.70
C ARG A 32 0.13 -4.13 36.66
N TRP A 33 0.53 -5.32 36.20
CA TRP A 33 1.29 -6.27 36.99
C TRP A 33 2.71 -5.76 37.30
N ALA A 34 3.39 -5.18 36.31
CA ALA A 34 4.70 -4.54 36.50
C ALA A 34 4.64 -3.37 37.49
N ALA A 35 3.59 -2.55 37.40
CA ALA A 35 3.38 -1.45 38.36
C ALA A 35 3.13 -1.97 39.80
N LEU A 36 2.36 -3.06 39.96
CA LEU A 36 2.13 -3.67 41.26
C LEU A 36 3.41 -4.28 41.83
N ALA A 37 4.17 -5.02 41.01
CA ALA A 37 5.45 -5.59 41.42
C ALA A 37 6.44 -4.50 41.86
N THR A 38 6.54 -3.43 41.09
CA THR A 38 7.41 -2.27 41.38
C THR A 38 6.95 -1.53 42.65
N ALA A 39 5.64 -1.31 42.82
CA ALA A 39 5.08 -0.66 43.98
C ALA A 39 5.29 -1.48 45.30
N ALA A 40 5.31 -2.81 45.22
CA ALA A 40 5.64 -3.68 46.32
C ALA A 40 7.15 -3.69 46.61
N PHE A 41 7.99 -3.67 45.59
CA PHE A 41 9.45 -3.67 45.71
C PHE A 41 10.00 -2.38 46.36
N LEU A 42 9.52 -1.21 45.93
CA LEU A 42 10.04 0.10 46.37
C LEU A 42 10.08 0.28 47.90
N PRO A 43 9.05 -0.07 48.68
CA PRO A 43 9.13 -0.02 50.15
C PRO A 43 9.88 -1.18 50.74
N ALA A 44 9.88 -2.38 50.13
CA ALA A 44 10.59 -3.56 50.64
C ALA A 44 12.12 -3.36 50.64
N PHE A 45 12.64 -2.77 49.53
CA PHE A 45 14.07 -2.56 49.31
C PHE A 45 14.77 -1.78 50.46
N PRO A 46 14.33 -0.55 50.85
CA PRO A 46 14.97 0.18 51.94
C PRO A 46 14.76 -0.49 53.32
N LEU A 47 13.63 -1.18 53.55
CA LEU A 47 13.39 -1.89 54.78
C LEU A 47 14.37 -3.05 54.97
N ASP A 48 14.59 -3.83 53.91
CA ASP A 48 15.55 -4.94 53.93
C ASP A 48 16.99 -4.44 54.10
N LEU A 49 17.39 -3.39 53.34
CA LEU A 49 18.70 -2.77 53.43
C LEU A 49 18.98 -2.16 54.80
N ALA A 50 17.95 -1.65 55.49
CA ALA A 50 18.04 -1.13 56.83
C ALA A 50 18.06 -2.21 57.94
N GLY A 51 18.02 -3.50 57.56
CA GLY A 51 18.00 -4.62 58.51
C GLY A 51 16.70 -4.74 59.28
N ALA A 52 15.57 -4.27 58.77
CA ALA A 52 14.27 -4.38 59.38
C ALA A 52 13.84 -5.87 59.52
N PRO A 53 12.98 -6.22 60.51
CA PRO A 53 12.52 -7.59 60.66
C PRO A 53 11.85 -8.15 59.39
N ALA A 54 12.11 -9.41 59.05
CA ALA A 54 11.62 -10.07 57.85
C ALA A 54 10.11 -10.04 57.66
N TRP A 55 9.32 -9.96 58.72
CA TRP A 55 7.87 -9.85 58.67
C TRP A 55 7.36 -8.54 58.08
N LEU A 56 8.20 -7.48 57.98
CA LEU A 56 7.87 -6.19 57.34
C LEU A 56 8.12 -6.20 55.82
N TRP A 57 9.27 -6.68 55.37
CA TRP A 57 9.63 -6.68 53.94
C TRP A 57 9.27 -7.99 53.24
N GLY A 58 9.22 -9.12 53.94
CA GLY A 58 8.93 -10.44 53.37
C GLY A 58 7.63 -10.52 52.58
N PRO A 59 6.48 -10.08 53.19
CA PRO A 59 5.21 -10.04 52.45
C PRO A 59 5.23 -9.14 51.23
N LEU A 60 5.98 -8.06 51.26
CA LEU A 60 6.12 -7.13 50.10
C LEU A 60 6.89 -7.79 48.95
N TYR A 61 8.00 -8.50 49.25
CA TYR A 61 8.69 -9.29 48.25
C TYR A 61 7.82 -10.44 47.72
N ALA A 62 7.04 -11.11 48.58
CA ALA A 62 6.12 -12.15 48.15
C ALA A 62 5.08 -11.61 47.14
N VAL A 63 4.52 -10.41 47.37
CA VAL A 63 3.64 -9.72 46.44
C VAL A 63 4.38 -9.36 45.13
N CYS A 64 5.63 -8.89 45.23
CA CYS A 64 6.46 -8.59 44.09
C CYS A 64 6.68 -9.81 43.19
N TYR A 65 7.10 -10.94 43.79
CA TYR A 65 7.31 -12.20 43.07
C TYR A 65 6.02 -12.72 42.42
N ALA A 66 4.90 -12.68 43.17
CA ALA A 66 3.61 -13.12 42.65
C ALA A 66 3.13 -12.23 41.50
N ALA A 67 3.19 -10.91 41.65
CA ALA A 67 2.70 -9.98 40.65
C ALA A 67 3.54 -9.99 39.38
N GLY A 68 4.88 -9.98 39.52
CA GLY A 68 5.76 -9.92 38.34
C GLY A 68 6.08 -11.27 37.68
N GLY A 69 5.95 -12.39 38.48
CA GLY A 69 6.25 -13.74 37.98
C GLY A 69 5.04 -14.55 37.49
N TRP A 70 3.81 -14.12 37.79
CA TRP A 70 2.60 -14.88 37.47
C TRP A 70 2.39 -15.08 35.97
N GLU A 71 2.41 -14.02 35.20
CA GLU A 71 2.12 -14.04 33.77
C GLU A 71 3.23 -14.76 32.97
N PRO A 72 4.53 -14.41 33.14
CA PRO A 72 5.63 -15.13 32.50
C PRO A 72 5.68 -16.62 32.92
N GLY A 73 5.43 -16.92 34.20
CA GLY A 73 5.41 -18.29 34.68
C GLY A 73 4.33 -19.15 34.02
N LEU A 74 3.10 -18.63 33.88
CA LEU A 74 2.03 -19.35 33.17
C LEU A 74 2.30 -19.52 31.67
N THR A 75 2.82 -18.49 31.03
CA THR A 75 3.15 -18.51 29.60
C THR A 75 4.26 -19.51 29.34
N GLY A 76 5.32 -19.48 30.12
CA GLY A 76 6.42 -20.42 30.02
C GLY A 76 6.03 -21.87 30.32
N LEU A 77 5.11 -22.12 31.29
CA LEU A 77 4.56 -23.46 31.54
C LEU A 77 3.74 -23.99 30.34
N ARG A 78 3.03 -23.10 29.61
CA ARG A 78 2.31 -23.48 28.39
C ARG A 78 3.30 -23.81 27.27
N ALA A 79 4.32 -22.97 27.07
CA ALA A 79 5.38 -23.20 26.10
C ALA A 79 6.10 -24.53 26.34
N LEU A 80 6.37 -24.87 27.61
CA LEU A 80 6.99 -26.15 27.99
C LEU A 80 6.13 -27.35 27.60
N ARG A 81 4.79 -27.24 27.71
CA ARG A 81 3.86 -28.29 27.23
C ARG A 81 3.93 -28.47 25.72
N GLU A 82 4.22 -27.40 24.98
CA GLU A 82 4.42 -27.40 23.52
C GLU A 82 5.85 -27.77 23.12
N ARG A 83 6.69 -28.21 24.09
CA ARG A 83 8.11 -28.57 23.91
C ARG A 83 8.99 -27.38 23.42
N ALA A 84 8.56 -26.17 23.68
CA ALA A 84 9.35 -24.97 23.46
C ALA A 84 10.02 -24.55 24.77
N LEU A 85 11.32 -24.25 24.72
CA LEU A 85 12.03 -23.66 25.86
C LEU A 85 11.80 -22.14 25.84
N ASP A 86 11.14 -21.65 26.87
CA ASP A 86 10.89 -20.24 27.08
C ASP A 86 11.88 -19.69 28.10
N VAL A 87 12.58 -18.62 27.72
CA VAL A 87 13.59 -17.96 28.56
C VAL A 87 12.91 -17.28 29.77
N ASP A 88 11.68 -16.83 29.61
CA ASP A 88 10.91 -16.15 30.66
C ASP A 88 10.63 -17.08 31.86
N LEU A 89 10.32 -18.35 31.57
CA LEU A 89 10.18 -19.38 32.59
C LEU A 89 11.47 -19.60 33.34
N LEU A 90 12.61 -19.64 32.65
CA LEU A 90 13.91 -19.84 33.28
C LEU A 90 14.27 -18.66 34.19
N MET A 91 13.87 -17.43 33.82
CA MET A 91 14.07 -16.24 34.67
C MET A 91 13.22 -16.29 35.94
N VAL A 92 11.96 -16.74 35.85
CA VAL A 92 11.12 -16.95 37.06
C VAL A 92 11.70 -18.05 37.96
N VAL A 93 12.16 -19.16 37.38
CA VAL A 93 12.83 -20.24 38.10
C VAL A 93 14.11 -19.75 38.82
N ALA A 94 14.90 -18.93 38.12
CA ALA A 94 16.10 -18.32 38.66
C ALA A 94 15.80 -17.39 39.85
N ALA A 95 14.77 -16.53 39.72
CA ALA A 95 14.34 -15.64 40.80
C ALA A 95 13.87 -16.42 42.03
N LEU A 96 13.11 -17.50 41.81
CA LEU A 96 12.70 -18.40 42.91
C LEU A 96 13.88 -19.15 43.52
N GLY A 97 14.87 -19.55 42.72
CA GLY A 97 16.13 -20.13 43.16
C GLY A 97 16.91 -19.18 44.07
N ALA A 98 17.02 -17.89 43.67
CA ALA A 98 17.63 -16.85 44.51
C ALA A 98 16.91 -16.69 45.85
N ALA A 99 15.59 -16.67 45.86
CA ALA A 99 14.80 -16.62 47.08
C ALA A 99 15.04 -17.85 47.98
N ALA A 100 15.16 -19.06 47.40
CA ALA A 100 15.39 -20.30 48.12
C ALA A 100 16.75 -20.34 48.85
N ILE A 101 17.77 -19.65 48.33
CA ILE A 101 19.08 -19.51 48.97
C ILE A 101 19.20 -18.27 49.88
N GLY A 102 18.07 -17.57 50.13
CA GLY A 102 18.01 -16.40 50.98
C GLY A 102 18.32 -15.06 50.33
N GLN A 103 18.57 -15.03 49.03
CA GLN A 103 18.84 -13.80 48.23
C GLN A 103 17.54 -13.20 47.70
N PHE A 104 16.65 -12.80 48.64
CA PHE A 104 15.29 -12.30 48.33
C PHE A 104 15.35 -11.00 47.51
N LEU A 105 16.31 -10.12 47.83
CA LEU A 105 16.47 -8.84 47.17
C LEU A 105 16.82 -9.02 45.69
N ASP A 106 17.82 -9.87 45.39
CA ASP A 106 18.32 -10.09 44.02
C ASP A 106 17.24 -10.71 43.15
N GLY A 107 16.51 -11.70 43.65
CA GLY A 107 15.41 -12.30 42.92
C GLY A 107 14.21 -11.34 42.71
N ALA A 108 13.87 -10.52 43.73
CA ALA A 108 12.82 -9.51 43.60
C ALA A 108 13.21 -8.42 42.59
N LEU A 109 14.46 -7.96 42.58
CA LEU A 109 14.99 -7.01 41.65
C LEU A 109 14.93 -7.56 40.20
N LEU A 110 15.28 -8.82 40.01
CA LEU A 110 15.17 -9.54 38.77
C LEU A 110 13.72 -9.52 38.25
N ILE A 111 12.77 -9.90 39.08
CA ILE A 111 11.34 -9.92 38.75
C ILE A 111 10.83 -8.53 38.35
N VAL A 112 11.19 -7.46 39.08
CA VAL A 112 10.76 -6.09 38.79
C VAL A 112 11.31 -5.62 37.45
N ILE A 113 12.62 -5.80 37.22
CA ILE A 113 13.23 -5.34 35.99
C ILE A 113 12.61 -6.07 34.79
N PHE A 114 12.43 -7.38 34.93
CA PHE A 114 11.83 -8.20 33.89
C PHE A 114 10.36 -7.82 33.62
N ALA A 115 9.54 -7.64 34.64
CA ALA A 115 8.15 -7.20 34.50
C ALA A 115 8.04 -5.82 33.83
N VAL A 116 8.94 -4.87 34.20
CA VAL A 116 8.98 -3.54 33.58
C VAL A 116 9.41 -3.61 32.12
N SER A 117 10.39 -4.46 31.80
CA SER A 117 10.83 -4.68 30.42
C SER A 117 9.71 -5.28 29.57
N GLY A 118 9.06 -6.34 30.02
CA GLY A 118 7.91 -6.93 29.34
C GLY A 118 6.76 -5.95 29.13
N ALA A 119 6.50 -5.08 30.12
CA ALA A 119 5.51 -4.01 30.00
C ALA A 119 5.89 -2.97 28.91
N LEU A 120 7.18 -2.60 28.83
CA LEU A 120 7.68 -1.69 27.79
C LEU A 120 7.62 -2.33 26.40
N GLU A 121 7.94 -3.61 26.30
CA GLU A 121 7.84 -4.39 25.07
C GLU A 121 6.38 -4.47 24.59
N ALA A 122 5.46 -4.88 25.46
CA ALA A 122 4.02 -4.91 25.18
C ALA A 122 3.50 -3.54 24.74
N PHE A 123 3.96 -2.47 25.41
CA PHE A 123 3.61 -1.10 25.05
C PHE A 123 4.15 -0.72 23.66
N ALA A 124 5.40 -1.03 23.34
CA ALA A 124 6.01 -0.73 22.05
C ALA A 124 5.28 -1.46 20.91
N THR A 125 4.98 -2.75 21.12
CA THR A 125 4.26 -3.59 20.14
C THR A 125 2.83 -3.09 19.94
N ARG A 126 2.08 -2.81 21.01
CA ARG A 126 0.73 -2.26 20.94
C ARG A 126 0.68 -0.89 20.31
N ARG A 127 1.63 0.01 20.64
CA ARG A 127 1.70 1.34 20.03
C ARG A 127 1.90 1.27 18.52
N THR A 128 2.65 0.29 18.06
CA THR A 128 2.86 0.05 16.63
C THR A 128 1.56 -0.46 15.99
N ALA A 129 0.89 -1.43 16.62
CA ALA A 129 -0.41 -1.93 16.18
C ALA A 129 -1.52 -0.85 16.22
N ASP A 130 -1.57 -0.02 17.26
CA ASP A 130 -2.53 1.10 17.36
C ASP A 130 -2.31 2.16 16.26
N SER A 131 -1.06 2.39 15.84
CA SER A 131 -0.77 3.31 14.74
C SER A 131 -1.33 2.80 13.40
N VAL A 132 -1.47 1.50 13.28
CA VAL A 132 -2.12 0.83 12.15
C VAL A 132 -3.64 0.85 12.31
N ARG A 133 -4.15 0.49 13.49
CA ARG A 133 -5.59 0.52 13.81
C ARG A 133 -6.19 1.92 13.76
N GLY A 134 -5.41 2.96 14.05
CA GLY A 134 -5.86 4.34 13.89
C GLY A 134 -6.25 4.74 12.45
N LEU A 135 -5.94 3.92 11.46
CA LEU A 135 -6.50 4.01 10.11
C LEU A 135 -7.93 3.45 10.03
N LEU A 136 -8.36 2.66 11.01
CA LEU A 136 -9.65 1.97 11.09
C LEU A 136 -10.74 2.79 11.76
N ASP A 137 -10.39 3.66 12.71
CA ASP A 137 -11.34 4.55 13.41
C ASP A 137 -11.95 5.63 12.50
N LEU A 138 -11.74 5.50 11.18
CA LEU A 138 -12.27 6.42 10.18
C LEU A 138 -13.73 6.12 9.80
N ALA A 139 -14.22 4.89 9.96
CA ALA A 139 -15.61 4.55 9.66
C ALA A 139 -16.53 4.79 10.85
N PRO A 140 -17.75 5.34 10.66
CA PRO A 140 -18.73 5.48 11.73
C PRO A 140 -19.34 4.12 12.10
N ASP A 141 -19.77 3.95 13.36
CA ASP A 141 -20.41 2.73 13.82
C ASP A 141 -21.86 2.59 13.30
N THR A 142 -22.53 3.70 12.98
CA THR A 142 -23.94 3.76 12.58
C THR A 142 -24.15 4.62 11.35
N ALA A 143 -25.17 4.29 10.59
CA ALA A 143 -25.61 5.00 9.38
C ALA A 143 -27.09 5.38 9.43
N ALA A 144 -27.48 6.48 8.79
CA ALA A 144 -28.85 6.85 8.56
C ALA A 144 -29.33 6.25 7.23
N ARG A 145 -29.99 5.09 7.27
CA ARG A 145 -30.56 4.43 6.11
C ARG A 145 -31.90 5.05 5.76
N ILE A 146 -32.15 5.30 4.48
CA ILE A 146 -33.44 5.76 3.97
C ILE A 146 -34.33 4.54 3.66
N THR A 147 -35.49 4.46 4.30
CA THR A 147 -36.45 3.38 4.04
C THR A 147 -37.21 3.63 2.75
N PRO A 148 -37.82 2.60 2.09
CA PRO A 148 -38.64 2.77 0.88
C PRO A 148 -39.80 3.74 1.03
N GLY A 149 -40.21 4.02 2.27
CA GLY A 149 -41.27 5.02 2.58
C GLY A 149 -40.74 6.44 2.80
N GLY A 150 -39.45 6.71 2.56
CA GLY A 150 -38.82 8.03 2.73
C GLY A 150 -38.45 8.38 4.17
N GLY A 151 -38.69 7.48 5.14
CA GLY A 151 -38.28 7.67 6.53
C GLY A 151 -36.79 7.36 6.74
N GLU A 152 -36.23 7.91 7.81
CA GLU A 152 -34.83 7.63 8.23
C GLU A 152 -34.83 6.59 9.34
N GLU A 153 -33.93 5.60 9.22
CA GLU A 153 -33.68 4.58 10.22
C GLU A 153 -32.20 4.55 10.55
N ARG A 154 -31.86 4.63 11.83
CA ARG A 154 -30.47 4.49 12.28
C ARG A 154 -30.10 3.02 12.42
N VAL A 155 -29.18 2.55 11.60
CA VAL A 155 -28.72 1.14 11.58
C VAL A 155 -27.22 1.05 11.86
N ALA A 156 -26.77 -0.09 12.36
CA ALA A 156 -25.33 -0.37 12.43
C ALA A 156 -24.76 -0.47 11.00
N VAL A 157 -23.56 0.04 10.75
CA VAL A 157 -22.92 0.00 9.42
C VAL A 157 -22.79 -1.44 8.90
N GLY A 158 -22.52 -2.42 9.77
CA GLY A 158 -22.48 -3.85 9.41
C GLY A 158 -23.83 -4.45 8.98
N ALA A 159 -24.95 -3.75 9.18
CA ALA A 159 -26.27 -4.17 8.73
C ALA A 159 -26.68 -3.59 7.37
N LEU A 160 -25.87 -2.68 6.79
CA LEU A 160 -26.11 -2.14 5.45
C LEU A 160 -25.89 -3.22 4.39
N ARG A 161 -26.76 -3.18 3.36
CA ARG A 161 -26.69 -4.07 2.20
C ARG A 161 -26.44 -3.29 0.92
N VAL A 162 -25.87 -3.93 -0.07
CA VAL A 162 -25.74 -3.37 -1.42
C VAL A 162 -27.11 -2.97 -1.96
N GLY A 163 -27.22 -1.73 -2.43
CA GLY A 163 -28.47 -1.12 -2.89
C GLY A 163 -29.21 -0.28 -1.84
N ASP A 164 -28.85 -0.37 -0.55
CA ASP A 164 -29.39 0.54 0.47
C ASP A 164 -29.01 1.99 0.14
N THR A 165 -29.89 2.93 0.43
CA THR A 165 -29.58 4.36 0.33
C THR A 165 -29.34 4.93 1.73
N VAL A 166 -28.21 5.61 1.92
CA VAL A 166 -27.83 6.25 3.17
C VAL A 166 -27.76 7.76 3.02
N LEU A 167 -28.21 8.49 4.03
CA LEU A 167 -28.07 9.94 4.11
C LEU A 167 -26.81 10.28 4.91
N VAL A 168 -25.97 11.12 4.33
CA VAL A 168 -24.75 11.64 4.97
C VAL A 168 -24.86 13.16 5.06
N ARG A 169 -24.94 13.68 6.27
CA ARG A 169 -25.07 15.11 6.54
C ARG A 169 -23.73 15.83 6.50
N PRO A 170 -23.72 17.15 6.39
CA PRO A 170 -22.50 17.94 6.53
C PRO A 170 -21.76 17.62 7.82
N GLY A 171 -20.45 17.40 7.70
CA GLY A 171 -19.58 17.05 8.83
C GLY A 171 -19.67 15.58 9.29
N GLU A 172 -20.54 14.76 8.71
CA GLU A 172 -20.60 13.33 8.99
C GLU A 172 -19.59 12.55 8.14
N ARG A 173 -19.16 11.38 8.65
CA ARG A 173 -18.36 10.45 7.86
C ARG A 173 -19.22 9.53 7.04
N LEU A 174 -18.80 9.22 5.82
CA LEU A 174 -19.47 8.28 4.96
C LEU A 174 -19.43 6.86 5.58
N PRO A 175 -20.58 6.19 5.71
CA PRO A 175 -20.66 4.89 6.40
C PRO A 175 -20.30 3.71 5.50
N ALA A 176 -20.37 3.86 4.17
CA ALA A 176 -20.14 2.78 3.22
C ALA A 176 -19.53 3.31 1.93
N ASP A 177 -18.88 2.40 1.18
CA ASP A 177 -18.49 2.67 -0.21
C ASP A 177 -19.74 2.64 -1.09
N GLY A 178 -19.84 3.60 -2.00
CA GLY A 178 -21.02 3.68 -2.86
C GLY A 178 -20.93 4.80 -3.88
N THR A 179 -22.06 5.08 -4.51
CA THR A 179 -22.21 6.13 -5.51
C THR A 179 -23.19 7.18 -5.03
N VAL A 180 -22.87 8.44 -5.20
CA VAL A 180 -23.77 9.55 -4.89
C VAL A 180 -24.98 9.45 -5.81
N HIS A 181 -26.17 9.29 -5.23
CA HIS A 181 -27.43 9.27 -5.95
C HIS A 181 -28.01 10.67 -6.09
N GLU A 182 -27.92 11.48 -5.02
CA GLU A 182 -28.49 12.83 -4.96
C GLU A 182 -27.66 13.71 -4.02
N GLY A 183 -27.57 15.00 -4.34
CA GLY A 183 -26.80 15.99 -3.57
C GLY A 183 -25.44 16.29 -4.19
N ALA A 184 -24.80 17.33 -3.67
CA ALA A 184 -23.43 17.70 -4.01
C ALA A 184 -22.73 18.24 -2.76
N SER A 185 -21.46 17.87 -2.58
CA SER A 185 -20.65 18.29 -1.42
C SER A 185 -19.17 18.16 -1.73
N ASP A 186 -18.36 18.88 -1.02
CA ASP A 186 -16.93 18.70 -0.92
C ASP A 186 -16.63 17.55 0.08
N VAL A 187 -15.95 16.51 -0.34
CA VAL A 187 -15.62 15.35 0.51
C VAL A 187 -14.13 15.31 0.78
N GLN A 188 -13.75 15.34 2.06
CA GLN A 188 -12.37 15.21 2.49
C GLN A 188 -11.98 13.73 2.50
N GLN A 189 -11.20 13.35 1.51
CA GLN A 189 -10.76 11.96 1.31
C GLN A 189 -9.32 11.71 1.79
N ALA A 190 -8.69 12.67 2.45
CA ALA A 190 -7.29 12.64 2.87
C ALA A 190 -6.89 11.37 3.65
N GLY A 191 -7.80 10.79 4.42
CA GLY A 191 -7.56 9.56 5.19
C GLY A 191 -7.47 8.30 4.33
N ILE A 192 -8.04 8.30 3.12
CA ILE A 192 -8.12 7.15 2.21
C ILE A 192 -7.30 7.40 0.95
N THR A 193 -7.58 8.49 0.23
CA THR A 193 -6.87 8.84 -0.99
C THR A 193 -5.59 9.63 -0.71
N GLY A 194 -5.51 10.24 0.46
CA GLY A 194 -4.39 11.08 0.90
C GLY A 194 -4.31 12.45 0.24
N GLU A 195 -5.29 12.82 -0.56
CA GLU A 195 -5.37 14.18 -1.11
C GLU A 195 -5.73 15.16 0.01
N PRO A 196 -4.88 16.18 0.27
CA PRO A 196 -5.13 17.11 1.38
C PRO A 196 -6.30 18.07 1.13
N LEU A 197 -6.69 18.26 -0.13
CA LEU A 197 -7.80 19.12 -0.52
C LEU A 197 -9.09 18.31 -0.62
N PRO A 198 -10.23 18.85 -0.17
CA PRO A 198 -11.53 18.26 -0.42
C PRO A 198 -11.79 18.12 -1.92
N VAL A 199 -12.50 17.07 -2.29
CA VAL A 199 -12.89 16.78 -3.70
C VAL A 199 -14.38 16.96 -3.84
N ASP A 200 -14.81 17.76 -4.82
CA ASP A 200 -16.22 17.95 -5.11
C ASP A 200 -16.84 16.64 -5.61
N LYS A 201 -17.96 16.26 -5.03
CA LYS A 201 -18.73 15.06 -5.32
C LYS A 201 -20.19 15.40 -5.64
N GLY A 202 -20.69 14.84 -6.73
CA GLY A 202 -22.05 15.00 -7.21
C GLY A 202 -22.67 13.68 -7.65
N PRO A 203 -23.93 13.69 -8.16
CA PRO A 203 -24.62 12.48 -8.61
C PRO A 203 -23.81 11.70 -9.65
N GLY A 204 -23.61 10.39 -9.40
CA GLY A 204 -22.82 9.49 -10.23
C GLY A 204 -21.36 9.32 -9.77
N ASP A 205 -20.87 10.13 -8.84
CA ASP A 205 -19.52 10.03 -8.33
C ASP A 205 -19.38 8.94 -7.25
N GLU A 206 -18.26 8.22 -7.29
CA GLU A 206 -17.91 7.22 -6.28
C GLU A 206 -17.41 7.91 -4.99
N VAL A 207 -17.84 7.39 -3.85
CA VAL A 207 -17.46 7.85 -2.52
C VAL A 207 -17.07 6.65 -1.65
N PHE A 208 -16.19 6.89 -0.66
CA PHE A 208 -15.59 5.83 0.16
C PHE A 208 -15.97 5.96 1.63
N ALA A 209 -16.21 4.83 2.28
CA ALA A 209 -16.43 4.74 3.72
C ALA A 209 -15.31 5.45 4.50
N GLY A 210 -15.68 6.14 5.59
CA GLY A 210 -14.72 6.81 6.46
C GLY A 210 -14.23 8.18 5.99
N THR A 211 -14.52 8.60 4.74
CA THR A 211 -14.26 9.98 4.28
C THR A 211 -15.20 10.96 4.95
N LEU A 212 -14.76 12.19 5.15
CA LEU A 212 -15.53 13.22 5.85
C LEU A 212 -16.31 14.05 4.83
N ASN A 213 -17.64 14.07 4.94
CA ASN A 213 -18.48 14.93 4.14
C ASN A 213 -18.34 16.39 4.58
N GLY A 214 -18.24 17.30 3.61
CA GLY A 214 -18.07 18.73 3.85
C GLY A 214 -19.36 19.48 4.08
N THR A 215 -19.72 20.37 3.16
CA THR A 215 -20.77 21.37 3.36
C THR A 215 -22.17 20.96 2.89
N GLY A 216 -22.27 19.98 1.98
CA GLY A 216 -23.53 19.51 1.41
C GLY A 216 -24.05 18.22 2.07
N ALA A 217 -25.34 17.91 1.89
CA ALA A 217 -25.90 16.61 2.23
C ALA A 217 -25.85 15.69 1.02
N LEU A 218 -25.41 14.44 1.22
CA LEU A 218 -25.30 13.42 0.17
C LEU A 218 -26.25 12.26 0.45
N ARG A 219 -26.97 11.81 -0.57
CA ARG A 219 -27.63 10.51 -0.58
C ARG A 219 -26.76 9.55 -1.38
N VAL A 220 -26.28 8.52 -0.72
CA VAL A 220 -25.33 7.55 -1.29
C VAL A 220 -25.99 6.19 -1.37
N THR A 221 -25.96 5.58 -2.56
CA THR A 221 -26.37 4.18 -2.73
C THR A 221 -25.18 3.29 -2.40
N VAL A 222 -25.35 2.38 -1.46
CA VAL A 222 -24.32 1.44 -1.03
C VAL A 222 -23.96 0.51 -2.18
N GLY A 223 -22.71 0.53 -2.57
CA GLY A 223 -22.18 -0.27 -3.69
C GLY A 223 -21.50 -1.56 -3.26
N ARG A 224 -21.07 -1.65 -1.99
CA ARG A 224 -20.36 -2.81 -1.43
C ARG A 224 -20.78 -3.07 0.01
N ASP A 225 -20.74 -4.34 0.42
CA ASP A 225 -20.96 -4.71 1.82
C ASP A 225 -19.87 -4.09 2.72
N ALA A 226 -20.23 -3.82 3.97
CA ALA A 226 -19.30 -3.20 4.95
C ALA A 226 -18.00 -3.98 5.12
N SER A 227 -18.04 -5.32 5.10
CA SER A 227 -16.86 -6.19 5.15
C SER A 227 -15.98 -6.15 3.90
N ALA A 228 -16.54 -5.75 2.78
CA ALA A 228 -15.85 -5.61 1.49
C ALA A 228 -15.48 -4.15 1.17
N SER A 229 -15.70 -3.21 2.10
CA SER A 229 -15.29 -1.81 1.96
C SER A 229 -13.78 -1.67 1.85
N VAL A 230 -13.32 -0.59 1.22
CA VAL A 230 -11.88 -0.29 1.11
C VAL A 230 -11.21 -0.28 2.48
N ILE A 231 -11.84 0.33 3.47
CA ILE A 231 -11.31 0.35 4.85
C ILE A 231 -11.23 -1.07 5.44
N ALA A 232 -12.30 -1.86 5.35
CA ALA A 232 -12.30 -3.22 5.90
C ALA A 232 -11.19 -4.09 5.29
N ARG A 233 -10.93 -3.95 3.99
CA ARG A 233 -9.83 -4.64 3.32
C ARG A 233 -8.46 -4.14 3.76
N ILE A 234 -8.29 -2.83 3.96
CA ILE A 234 -7.06 -2.24 4.52
C ILE A 234 -6.78 -2.87 5.89
N VAL A 235 -7.80 -3.01 6.73
CA VAL A 235 -7.73 -3.64 8.05
C VAL A 235 -7.26 -5.07 7.95
N ALA A 236 -7.99 -5.87 7.18
CA ALA A 236 -7.70 -7.29 7.02
C ALA A 236 -6.27 -7.52 6.51
N MET A 237 -5.81 -6.72 5.52
CA MET A 237 -4.43 -6.81 5.03
C MET A 237 -3.39 -6.46 6.09
N VAL A 238 -3.68 -5.50 6.97
CA VAL A 238 -2.75 -5.12 8.03
C VAL A 238 -2.74 -6.15 9.16
N GLU A 239 -3.88 -6.73 9.50
CA GLU A 239 -3.96 -7.85 10.43
C GLU A 239 -3.22 -9.07 9.86
N GLU A 240 -3.45 -9.42 8.61
CA GLU A 240 -2.70 -10.46 7.89
C GLU A 240 -1.20 -10.14 7.81
N ALA A 241 -0.84 -8.86 7.59
CA ALA A 241 0.55 -8.43 7.58
C ALA A 241 1.26 -8.62 8.93
N SER A 242 0.51 -8.55 10.02
CA SER A 242 1.03 -8.75 11.38
C SER A 242 1.19 -10.24 11.72
N GLU A 243 0.44 -11.12 11.07
CA GLU A 243 0.49 -12.56 11.27
C GLU A 243 1.56 -13.25 10.42
N HIS A 244 1.84 -12.74 9.20
CA HIS A 244 2.82 -13.34 8.30
C HIS A 244 4.24 -12.87 8.60
N LYS A 245 5.05 -13.77 9.16
CA LYS A 245 6.44 -13.55 9.53
C LYS A 245 7.34 -13.35 8.30
N ALA A 246 8.24 -12.38 8.37
CA ALA A 246 9.23 -12.14 7.32
C ALA A 246 10.25 -13.29 7.22
N PRO A 247 10.81 -13.60 6.02
CA PRO A 247 11.85 -14.62 5.87
C PRO A 247 13.05 -14.40 6.75
N GLY A 248 13.46 -13.14 6.96
CA GLY A 248 14.51 -12.76 7.89
C GLY A 248 14.16 -13.10 9.34
N GLN A 249 12.90 -12.91 9.73
CA GLN A 249 12.41 -13.27 11.07
C GLN A 249 12.41 -14.80 11.25
N LEU A 250 11.93 -15.56 10.28
CA LEU A 250 11.95 -17.04 10.34
C LEU A 250 13.38 -17.60 10.40
N PHE A 251 14.34 -16.91 9.79
CA PHE A 251 15.75 -17.26 9.92
C PHE A 251 16.25 -16.98 11.34
N ILE A 252 15.95 -15.81 11.89
CA ILE A 252 16.35 -15.41 13.24
C ILE A 252 15.74 -16.34 14.27
N GLU A 253 14.46 -16.70 14.17
CA GLU A 253 13.80 -17.66 15.08
C GLU A 253 14.48 -19.05 15.05
N ARG A 254 14.92 -19.52 13.90
CA ARG A 254 15.69 -20.78 13.81
C ARG A 254 17.07 -20.68 14.44
N VAL A 255 17.75 -19.56 14.29
CA VAL A 255 19.03 -19.29 14.94
C VAL A 255 18.84 -19.15 16.44
N GLU A 256 17.82 -18.44 16.86
CA GLU A 256 17.43 -18.23 18.26
C GLU A 256 17.19 -19.55 19.01
N GLN A 257 16.41 -20.46 18.42
CA GLN A 257 16.14 -21.76 19.04
C GLN A 257 17.44 -22.56 19.28
N ARG A 258 18.38 -22.54 18.32
CA ARG A 258 19.68 -23.20 18.50
C ARG A 258 20.56 -22.49 19.51
N TYR A 259 20.51 -21.16 19.50
CA TYR A 259 21.22 -20.31 20.45
C TYR A 259 20.71 -20.53 21.88
N ALA A 260 19.39 -20.55 22.08
CA ALA A 260 18.76 -20.81 23.38
C ALA A 260 19.20 -22.16 23.97
N ILE A 261 19.25 -23.22 23.15
CA ILE A 261 19.77 -24.53 23.58
C ILE A 261 21.24 -24.40 24.05
N GLY A 262 22.05 -23.66 23.29
CA GLY A 262 23.46 -23.40 23.63
C GLY A 262 23.60 -22.64 24.95
N VAL A 263 22.79 -21.60 25.15
CA VAL A 263 22.76 -20.80 26.39
C VAL A 263 22.37 -21.65 27.59
N VAL A 264 21.30 -22.45 27.48
CA VAL A 264 20.87 -23.35 28.57
C VAL A 264 21.96 -24.36 28.90
N ALA A 265 22.58 -24.99 27.90
CA ALA A 265 23.68 -25.93 28.12
C ALA A 265 24.91 -25.27 28.81
N ALA A 266 25.26 -24.05 28.37
CA ALA A 266 26.36 -23.28 28.98
C ALA A 266 26.02 -22.87 30.42
N THR A 267 24.78 -22.42 30.70
CA THR A 267 24.29 -22.09 32.04
C THR A 267 24.39 -23.28 32.97
N LEU A 268 23.90 -24.46 32.54
CA LEU A 268 23.99 -25.69 33.30
C LEU A 268 25.45 -26.10 33.57
N ALA A 269 26.35 -25.91 32.57
CA ALA A 269 27.75 -26.17 32.74
C ALA A 269 28.43 -25.19 33.74
N LEU A 270 28.10 -23.88 33.64
CA LEU A 270 28.57 -22.86 34.59
C LEU A 270 28.06 -23.10 36.01
N PHE A 271 26.93 -23.74 36.20
CA PHE A 271 26.39 -24.13 37.46
C PHE A 271 27.01 -25.45 37.97
N ALA A 272 26.96 -26.52 37.17
CA ALA A 272 27.30 -27.86 37.62
C ALA A 272 28.81 -28.09 37.74
N VAL A 273 29.65 -27.54 36.85
CA VAL A 273 31.07 -27.80 36.83
C VAL A 273 31.78 -27.21 38.07
N PRO A 274 31.64 -25.91 38.42
CA PRO A 274 32.27 -25.37 39.62
C PRO A 274 31.77 -26.04 40.91
N LEU A 275 30.46 -26.34 40.98
CA LEU A 275 29.88 -27.02 42.13
C LEU A 275 30.51 -28.43 42.30
N ALA A 276 30.75 -29.18 41.22
CA ALA A 276 31.40 -30.49 41.28
C ALA A 276 32.85 -30.40 41.76
N PHE A 277 33.53 -29.24 41.63
CA PHE A 277 34.86 -28.96 42.14
C PHE A 277 34.84 -28.28 43.52
N GLY A 278 33.70 -28.21 44.21
CA GLY A 278 33.56 -27.72 45.57
C GLY A 278 33.40 -26.19 45.70
N ALA A 279 33.01 -25.50 44.65
CA ALA A 279 32.67 -24.08 44.72
C ALA A 279 31.41 -23.84 45.58
N ASP A 280 31.26 -22.64 46.09
CA ASP A 280 30.06 -22.24 46.88
C ASP A 280 28.81 -22.26 46.01
N LEU A 281 27.72 -22.83 46.59
CA LEU A 281 26.42 -22.95 45.90
C LEU A 281 25.82 -21.59 45.50
N THR A 282 25.91 -20.62 46.41
CA THR A 282 25.30 -19.29 46.24
C THR A 282 26.01 -18.53 45.16
N GLU A 283 27.36 -18.49 45.20
CA GLU A 283 28.17 -17.82 44.18
C GLU A 283 27.97 -18.45 42.77
N THR A 284 27.99 -19.79 42.73
CA THR A 284 27.84 -20.53 41.47
C THR A 284 26.42 -20.32 40.89
N LEU A 285 25.39 -20.32 41.72
CA LEU A 285 24.01 -20.10 41.28
C LEU A 285 23.83 -18.66 40.75
N LEU A 286 24.29 -17.66 41.49
CA LEU A 286 24.19 -16.25 41.07
C LEU A 286 24.91 -16.00 39.77
N ARG A 287 26.10 -16.60 39.58
CA ARG A 287 26.85 -16.50 38.32
C ARG A 287 26.12 -17.15 37.15
N ALA A 288 25.59 -18.36 37.33
CA ALA A 288 24.82 -19.04 36.30
C ALA A 288 23.54 -18.26 35.93
N MET A 289 22.88 -17.64 36.91
CA MET A 289 21.73 -16.76 36.69
C MET A 289 22.10 -15.52 35.92
N THR A 290 23.19 -14.82 36.29
CA THR A 290 23.65 -13.64 35.58
C THR A 290 23.97 -13.96 34.12
N PHE A 291 24.71 -15.04 33.87
CA PHE A 291 25.03 -15.51 32.52
C PHE A 291 23.75 -15.77 31.69
N MET A 292 22.80 -16.52 32.27
CA MET A 292 21.55 -16.87 31.58
C MET A 292 20.76 -15.62 31.16
N ILE A 293 20.64 -14.62 32.03
CA ILE A 293 19.93 -13.37 31.76
C ILE A 293 20.62 -12.58 30.68
N VAL A 294 21.93 -12.39 30.83
CA VAL A 294 22.74 -11.56 29.92
C VAL A 294 22.84 -12.18 28.52
N ALA A 295 22.89 -13.51 28.44
CA ALA A 295 22.91 -14.25 27.20
C ALA A 295 21.53 -14.46 26.58
N SER A 296 20.44 -13.91 27.15
CA SER A 296 19.08 -14.04 26.57
C SER A 296 18.97 -13.37 25.19
N PRO A 297 18.29 -13.99 24.22
CA PRO A 297 18.15 -13.45 22.85
C PRO A 297 17.05 -12.39 22.70
N CYS A 298 16.35 -11.94 23.75
CA CYS A 298 15.18 -11.05 23.68
C CYS A 298 15.44 -9.79 22.82
N ALA A 299 16.60 -9.15 22.96
CA ALA A 299 16.95 -7.99 22.17
C ALA A 299 17.08 -8.31 20.65
N VAL A 300 17.45 -9.56 20.30
CA VAL A 300 17.59 -10.01 18.90
C VAL A 300 16.20 -10.19 18.27
N VAL A 301 15.24 -10.75 19.02
CA VAL A 301 13.84 -10.92 18.59
C VAL A 301 13.22 -9.55 18.31
N LEU A 302 13.36 -8.62 19.24
CA LEU A 302 12.85 -7.25 19.10
C LEU A 302 13.59 -6.41 18.04
N ALA A 303 14.73 -6.88 17.53
CA ALA A 303 15.48 -6.14 16.51
C ALA A 303 14.72 -6.02 15.19
N THR A 304 13.84 -6.95 14.84
CA THR A 304 13.27 -7.11 13.49
C THR A 304 11.88 -6.54 13.32
N MET A 305 10.92 -6.91 14.17
CA MET A 305 9.51 -6.58 13.97
C MET A 305 9.17 -5.09 14.13
N PRO A 306 9.59 -4.38 15.19
CA PRO A 306 9.23 -2.98 15.38
C PRO A 306 9.62 -2.06 14.22
N PRO A 307 10.82 -2.16 13.58
CA PRO A 307 11.15 -1.36 12.41
C PRO A 307 10.24 -1.64 11.20
N LEU A 308 9.94 -2.92 10.90
CA LEU A 308 9.12 -3.32 9.76
C LEU A 308 7.68 -2.87 9.95
N LEU A 309 7.07 -3.13 11.10
CA LEU A 309 5.70 -2.71 11.41
C LEU A 309 5.57 -1.18 11.45
N SER A 310 6.58 -0.47 11.98
CA SER A 310 6.62 1.00 11.96
C SER A 310 6.66 1.56 10.53
N ALA A 311 7.39 0.88 9.64
CA ALA A 311 7.43 1.24 8.22
C ALA A 311 6.09 0.97 7.54
N ILE A 312 5.44 -0.18 7.77
CA ILE A 312 4.10 -0.52 7.25
C ILE A 312 3.08 0.51 7.71
N ALA A 313 3.04 0.84 9.00
CA ALA A 313 2.15 1.86 9.55
C ALA A 313 2.38 3.24 8.91
N THR A 314 3.61 3.57 8.59
CA THR A 314 3.94 4.83 7.92
C THR A 314 3.53 4.81 6.45
N CYS A 315 3.70 3.69 5.73
CA CYS A 315 3.17 3.51 4.38
C CYS A 315 1.65 3.71 4.34
N GLY A 316 0.91 3.05 5.24
CA GLY A 316 -0.55 3.16 5.32
C GLY A 316 -1.03 4.60 5.48
N ARG A 317 -0.38 5.39 6.36
CA ARG A 317 -0.68 6.82 6.52
C ARG A 317 -0.45 7.67 5.26
N HIS A 318 0.34 7.17 4.31
CA HIS A 318 0.63 7.84 3.05
C HIS A 318 -0.07 7.18 1.86
N GLY A 319 -1.13 6.37 2.10
CA GLY A 319 -1.92 5.76 1.05
C GLY A 319 -1.21 4.63 0.30
N VAL A 320 -0.26 3.96 0.95
CA VAL A 320 0.39 2.76 0.42
C VAL A 320 0.16 1.61 1.38
N LEU A 321 -0.53 0.58 0.92
CA LEU A 321 -0.81 -0.62 1.69
C LEU A 321 0.27 -1.66 1.41
N VAL A 322 0.87 -2.22 2.43
CA VAL A 322 1.88 -3.29 2.33
C VAL A 322 1.35 -4.53 3.01
N LYS A 323 1.29 -5.62 2.29
CA LYS A 323 0.61 -6.86 2.68
C LYS A 323 1.26 -7.61 3.84
N SER A 324 2.57 -7.48 4.04
CA SER A 324 3.27 -8.20 5.10
C SER A 324 4.63 -7.58 5.44
N ALA A 325 5.17 -7.93 6.63
CA ALA A 325 6.55 -7.62 6.99
C ALA A 325 7.53 -8.26 5.99
N ALA A 326 7.21 -9.43 5.46
CA ALA A 326 7.96 -10.08 4.39
C ALA A 326 7.98 -9.27 3.09
N ALA A 327 6.84 -8.71 2.69
CA ALA A 327 6.76 -7.81 1.53
C ALA A 327 7.58 -6.54 1.75
N MET A 328 7.51 -5.95 2.97
CA MET A 328 8.34 -4.80 3.33
C MET A 328 9.84 -5.13 3.25
N GLU A 329 10.26 -6.30 3.68
CA GLU A 329 11.65 -6.75 3.58
C GLU A 329 12.08 -6.95 2.12
N ARG A 330 11.24 -7.60 1.29
CA ARG A 330 11.49 -7.81 -0.15
C ARG A 330 11.62 -6.50 -0.92
N LEU A 331 10.75 -5.52 -0.67
CA LEU A 331 10.82 -4.18 -1.26
C LEU A 331 12.16 -3.49 -1.01
N GLY A 332 12.75 -3.69 0.18
CA GLY A 332 14.06 -3.15 0.52
C GLY A 332 15.24 -3.82 -0.21
N ALA A 333 15.01 -4.98 -0.77
CA ALA A 333 16.03 -5.79 -1.43
C ALA A 333 16.06 -5.65 -2.96
N VAL A 334 15.15 -4.88 -3.55
CA VAL A 334 14.98 -4.70 -5.01
C VAL A 334 16.25 -4.22 -5.68
N THR A 335 16.63 -4.90 -6.80
CA THR A 335 17.78 -4.58 -7.67
C THR A 335 17.38 -4.12 -9.05
N ARG A 336 16.21 -4.54 -9.55
CA ARG A 336 15.68 -4.18 -10.87
C ARG A 336 14.21 -3.77 -10.78
N VAL A 337 13.79 -2.82 -11.63
CA VAL A 337 12.40 -2.35 -11.70
C VAL A 337 11.85 -2.58 -13.09
N ALA A 338 10.69 -3.20 -13.18
CA ALA A 338 9.87 -3.32 -14.36
C ALA A 338 8.58 -2.52 -14.15
N LEU A 339 8.21 -1.72 -15.13
CA LEU A 339 7.03 -0.87 -15.11
C LEU A 339 6.11 -1.27 -16.26
N ASP A 340 4.82 -1.45 -15.96
CA ASP A 340 3.83 -1.49 -17.03
C ASP A 340 3.53 -0.09 -17.57
N LYS A 341 2.88 -0.01 -18.73
CA LYS A 341 2.44 1.24 -19.30
C LYS A 341 1.11 1.71 -18.74
N THR A 342 0.05 0.92 -19.00
CA THR A 342 -1.36 1.31 -18.82
C THR A 342 -1.73 1.29 -17.33
N GLY A 343 -2.36 2.37 -16.84
CA GLY A 343 -2.70 2.45 -15.42
C GLY A 343 -1.49 2.57 -14.47
N THR A 344 -0.26 2.58 -15.00
CA THR A 344 1.00 2.69 -14.23
C THR A 344 1.74 3.98 -14.59
N LEU A 345 2.38 4.05 -15.77
CA LEU A 345 3.00 5.27 -16.28
C LEU A 345 1.97 6.25 -16.83
N THR A 346 0.85 5.72 -17.33
CA THR A 346 -0.29 6.52 -17.77
C THR A 346 -1.44 6.42 -16.77
N GLU A 347 -2.34 7.40 -16.81
CA GLU A 347 -3.61 7.31 -16.10
C GLU A 347 -4.46 6.17 -16.68
N GLU A 348 -5.41 5.67 -15.88
CA GLU A 348 -6.34 4.63 -16.31
C GLU A 348 -7.36 5.16 -17.32
N SER A 349 -7.72 6.42 -17.19
CA SER A 349 -8.71 7.09 -18.04
C SER A 349 -8.10 7.51 -19.38
N ALA A 350 -8.58 6.96 -20.48
CA ALA A 350 -8.29 7.45 -21.81
C ALA A 350 -9.04 8.76 -22.08
N LEU A 351 -8.44 9.67 -22.84
CA LEU A 351 -9.04 10.95 -23.25
C LEU A 351 -8.96 11.13 -24.76
N VAL A 352 -9.95 11.79 -25.35
CA VAL A 352 -9.90 12.22 -26.74
C VAL A 352 -8.98 13.43 -26.86
N ARG A 353 -7.77 13.21 -27.40
CA ARG A 353 -6.72 14.22 -27.56
C ARG A 353 -6.90 15.08 -28.81
N GLY A 354 -7.60 14.56 -29.80
CA GLY A 354 -7.84 15.27 -31.04
C GLY A 354 -8.86 14.57 -31.93
N ILE A 355 -9.45 15.33 -32.82
CA ILE A 355 -10.42 14.85 -33.79
C ILE A 355 -9.92 15.30 -35.18
N ARG A 356 -9.71 14.35 -36.07
CA ARG A 356 -9.34 14.61 -37.44
C ARG A 356 -10.55 14.37 -38.32
N VAL A 357 -11.24 15.44 -38.70
CA VAL A 357 -12.35 15.36 -39.64
C VAL A 357 -11.79 15.20 -41.08
N LEU A 358 -12.35 14.25 -41.82
CA LEU A 358 -11.88 13.93 -43.15
C LEU A 358 -12.46 14.91 -44.20
N PRO A 359 -11.67 15.28 -45.23
CA PRO A 359 -12.13 16.13 -46.32
C PRO A 359 -13.35 15.53 -47.01
N GLY A 360 -14.35 16.36 -47.28
CA GLY A 360 -15.59 15.94 -47.97
C GLY A 360 -16.65 15.30 -47.08
N SER A 361 -16.42 15.16 -45.74
CA SER A 361 -17.42 14.64 -44.80
C SER A 361 -18.59 15.60 -44.57
N GLY A 362 -18.40 16.90 -44.77
CA GLY A 362 -19.40 17.93 -44.48
C GLY A 362 -19.75 18.11 -42.99
N LEU A 363 -18.99 17.50 -42.10
CA LEU A 363 -19.19 17.55 -40.65
C LEU A 363 -18.13 18.43 -39.97
N SER A 364 -18.52 19.09 -38.88
CA SER A 364 -17.58 19.72 -37.96
C SER A 364 -17.03 18.70 -36.96
N GLU A 365 -15.92 19.04 -36.27
CA GLU A 365 -15.36 18.20 -35.19
C GLU A 365 -16.42 17.89 -34.10
N HIS A 366 -17.23 18.89 -33.71
CA HIS A 366 -18.28 18.73 -32.75
C HIS A 366 -19.38 17.77 -33.23
N GLN A 367 -19.76 17.83 -34.48
CA GLN A 367 -20.77 16.93 -35.06
C GLN A 367 -20.26 15.51 -35.17
N ALA A 368 -19.01 15.31 -35.59
CA ALA A 368 -18.37 14.00 -35.66
C ALA A 368 -18.26 13.38 -34.27
N LEU A 369 -17.84 14.16 -33.25
CA LEU A 369 -17.77 13.71 -31.87
C LEU A 369 -19.14 13.39 -31.27
N ALA A 370 -20.16 14.22 -31.54
CA ALA A 370 -21.52 13.98 -31.03
C ALA A 370 -22.12 12.69 -31.60
N LEU A 371 -21.93 12.42 -32.92
CA LEU A 371 -22.38 11.18 -33.55
C LEU A 371 -21.63 9.95 -32.99
N ALA A 372 -20.32 10.05 -32.83
CA ALA A 372 -19.51 8.98 -32.26
C ALA A 372 -19.91 8.72 -30.80
N ALA A 373 -20.09 9.76 -30.00
CA ALA A 373 -20.49 9.63 -28.59
C ALA A 373 -21.91 9.08 -28.44
N ALA A 374 -22.84 9.46 -29.32
CA ALA A 374 -24.19 8.90 -29.33
C ALA A 374 -24.18 7.39 -29.64
N ALA A 375 -23.38 6.97 -30.64
CA ALA A 375 -23.21 5.55 -30.98
C ALA A 375 -22.52 4.74 -29.88
N GLU A 376 -21.58 5.32 -29.14
CA GLU A 376 -20.82 4.69 -28.05
C GLU A 376 -21.52 4.78 -26.69
N TRP A 377 -22.61 5.55 -26.56
CA TRP A 377 -23.32 5.73 -25.30
C TRP A 377 -23.73 4.42 -24.60
N PRO A 378 -24.21 3.38 -25.32
CA PRO A 378 -24.58 2.12 -24.71
C PRO A 378 -23.38 1.19 -24.41
N SER A 379 -22.16 1.58 -24.84
CA SER A 379 -20.96 0.76 -24.72
C SER A 379 -20.24 1.02 -23.40
N GLU A 380 -19.85 -0.04 -22.70
CA GLU A 380 -19.04 0.05 -21.47
C GLU A 380 -17.52 0.04 -21.73
N HIS A 381 -17.09 -0.01 -23.00
CA HIS A 381 -15.69 -0.05 -23.34
C HIS A 381 -14.93 1.21 -22.87
N PRO A 382 -13.70 1.14 -22.36
CA PRO A 382 -12.94 2.31 -21.90
C PRO A 382 -12.81 3.43 -22.94
N LEU A 383 -12.65 3.07 -24.24
CA LEU A 383 -12.59 4.04 -25.32
C LEU A 383 -13.94 4.73 -25.54
N ALA A 384 -15.04 3.99 -25.38
CA ALA A 384 -16.38 4.54 -25.47
C ALA A 384 -16.64 5.61 -24.40
N ARG A 385 -16.26 5.28 -23.17
CA ARG A 385 -16.35 6.23 -22.04
C ARG A 385 -15.55 7.50 -22.31
N ALA A 386 -14.35 7.39 -22.89
CA ALA A 386 -13.54 8.54 -23.28
C ALA A 386 -14.24 9.43 -24.32
N VAL A 387 -14.86 8.83 -25.33
CA VAL A 387 -15.57 9.56 -26.39
C VAL A 387 -16.81 10.26 -25.84
N VAL A 388 -17.59 9.57 -25.01
CA VAL A 388 -18.78 10.12 -24.34
C VAL A 388 -18.41 11.25 -23.37
N ALA A 389 -17.38 11.08 -22.57
CA ALA A 389 -16.89 12.11 -21.65
C ALA A 389 -16.44 13.37 -22.41
N ALA A 390 -15.67 13.21 -23.48
CA ALA A 390 -15.23 14.33 -24.31
C ALA A 390 -16.37 15.11 -24.97
N ALA A 391 -17.47 14.43 -25.31
CA ALA A 391 -18.65 15.09 -25.84
C ALA A 391 -19.41 15.86 -24.74
N ARG A 392 -19.53 15.30 -23.53
CA ARG A 392 -20.15 15.96 -22.37
C ARG A 392 -19.37 17.19 -21.91
N GLU A 393 -18.05 17.09 -21.80
CA GLU A 393 -17.17 18.23 -21.44
C GLU A 393 -17.34 19.41 -22.38
N ARG A 394 -17.59 19.13 -23.69
CA ARG A 394 -17.87 20.16 -24.71
C ARG A 394 -19.34 20.61 -24.74
N GLY A 395 -20.18 20.13 -23.82
CA GLY A 395 -21.59 20.48 -23.75
C GLY A 395 -22.42 20.00 -24.95
N LEU A 396 -21.96 18.94 -25.65
CA LEU A 396 -22.66 18.44 -26.82
C LEU A 396 -23.89 17.62 -26.43
N ARG A 397 -24.99 17.88 -27.10
CA ARG A 397 -26.22 17.08 -26.94
C ARG A 397 -26.04 15.75 -27.65
N LEU A 398 -26.24 14.64 -26.93
CA LEU A 398 -26.24 13.30 -27.50
C LEU A 398 -27.64 12.88 -27.88
N GLU A 399 -27.84 12.56 -29.13
CA GLU A 399 -29.12 12.03 -29.62
C GLU A 399 -29.23 10.55 -29.29
N PRO A 400 -30.46 10.03 -29.06
CA PRO A 400 -30.65 8.61 -28.76
C PRO A 400 -30.17 7.71 -29.89
N ALA A 401 -29.46 6.65 -29.55
CA ALA A 401 -29.03 5.61 -30.47
C ALA A 401 -30.04 4.46 -30.49
N ALA A 402 -30.37 3.99 -31.68
CA ALA A 402 -31.16 2.79 -31.91
C ALA A 402 -30.30 1.70 -32.58
N ASP A 403 -30.77 0.46 -32.59
CA ASP A 403 -30.12 -0.70 -33.24
C ASP A 403 -28.66 -0.85 -32.90
N PHE A 404 -28.33 -0.70 -31.61
CA PHE A 404 -26.95 -0.83 -31.11
C PHE A 404 -26.46 -2.28 -31.24
N ALA A 405 -25.28 -2.42 -31.81
CA ALA A 405 -24.55 -3.69 -31.91
C ALA A 405 -23.07 -3.46 -31.63
N SER A 406 -22.48 -4.30 -30.79
CA SER A 406 -21.05 -4.30 -30.48
C SER A 406 -20.40 -5.58 -30.98
N ALA A 407 -19.22 -5.46 -31.60
CA ALA A 407 -18.41 -6.58 -32.06
C ALA A 407 -17.00 -6.49 -31.48
N PRO A 408 -16.57 -7.47 -30.66
CA PRO A 408 -15.24 -7.47 -30.05
C PRO A 408 -14.11 -7.29 -31.10
N GLY A 409 -13.19 -6.37 -30.84
CA GLY A 409 -12.06 -6.05 -31.73
C GLY A 409 -12.43 -5.28 -33.01
N ARG A 410 -13.70 -5.05 -33.28
CA ARG A 410 -14.18 -4.27 -34.43
C ARG A 410 -14.67 -2.89 -34.04
N GLY A 411 -15.51 -2.82 -33.01
CA GLY A 411 -16.13 -1.58 -32.54
C GLY A 411 -17.63 -1.70 -32.39
N VAL A 412 -18.35 -0.57 -32.46
CA VAL A 412 -19.80 -0.47 -32.30
C VAL A 412 -20.46 0.05 -33.59
N ARG A 413 -21.72 -0.32 -33.76
CA ARG A 413 -22.62 0.18 -34.77
C ARG A 413 -23.95 0.57 -34.12
N ALA A 414 -24.46 1.74 -34.47
CA ALA A 414 -25.77 2.19 -34.03
C ALA A 414 -26.42 3.07 -35.08
N VAL A 415 -27.75 3.27 -35.00
CA VAL A 415 -28.49 4.23 -35.80
C VAL A 415 -28.73 5.48 -34.96
N VAL A 416 -28.18 6.61 -35.40
CA VAL A 416 -28.30 7.91 -34.73
C VAL A 416 -28.91 8.89 -35.72
N THR A 417 -30.07 9.47 -35.37
CA THR A 417 -30.84 10.38 -36.24
C THR A 417 -31.09 9.82 -37.66
N GLY A 418 -31.38 8.51 -37.76
CA GLY A 418 -31.67 7.83 -39.03
C GLY A 418 -30.43 7.49 -39.85
N ARG A 419 -29.23 7.76 -39.37
CA ARG A 419 -27.97 7.46 -40.04
C ARG A 419 -27.25 6.31 -39.32
N THR A 420 -26.64 5.41 -40.08
CA THR A 420 -25.81 4.33 -39.52
C THR A 420 -24.46 4.87 -39.14
N VAL A 421 -24.13 4.90 -37.83
CA VAL A 421 -22.85 5.31 -37.29
C VAL A 421 -22.08 4.09 -36.84
N GLN A 422 -20.81 3.98 -37.27
CA GLN A 422 -19.88 2.95 -36.82
C GLN A 422 -18.65 3.61 -36.20
N VAL A 423 -18.23 3.13 -35.04
CA VAL A 423 -17.05 3.64 -34.32
C VAL A 423 -16.18 2.44 -33.91
N GLY A 424 -14.90 2.45 -34.29
CA GLY A 424 -14.04 1.31 -33.94
C GLY A 424 -12.68 1.33 -34.59
N SER A 425 -12.04 0.15 -34.59
CA SER A 425 -10.69 -0.03 -35.15
C SER A 425 -10.66 0.32 -36.65
N PRO A 426 -9.75 1.22 -37.09
CA PRO A 426 -9.58 1.55 -38.49
C PRO A 426 -9.34 0.31 -39.36
N MET A 427 -8.52 -0.63 -38.89
CA MET A 427 -8.22 -1.85 -39.63
C MET A 427 -9.43 -2.75 -39.83
N ALA A 428 -10.31 -2.83 -38.82
CA ALA A 428 -11.49 -3.67 -38.89
C ALA A 428 -12.62 -3.02 -39.71
N LEU A 429 -12.78 -1.69 -39.63
CA LEU A 429 -13.85 -0.97 -40.31
C LEU A 429 -13.50 -0.64 -41.78
N LEU A 430 -12.25 -0.34 -42.10
CA LEU A 430 -11.78 0.04 -43.42
C LEU A 430 -11.25 -1.15 -44.25
N GLY A 431 -10.76 -2.22 -43.59
CA GLY A 431 -10.29 -3.45 -44.24
C GLY A 431 -11.39 -4.33 -44.80
N GLY A 432 -12.63 -4.19 -44.31
CA GLY A 432 -13.80 -4.94 -44.77
C GLY A 432 -14.50 -4.34 -46.03
N ALA A 433 -14.20 -3.10 -46.37
CA ALA A 433 -14.83 -2.43 -47.52
C ALA A 433 -14.35 -2.95 -48.89
N ALA A 434 -13.32 -3.80 -48.95
CA ALA A 434 -12.83 -4.41 -50.17
C ALA A 434 -13.42 -5.82 -50.46
N ALA A 435 -14.28 -6.34 -49.60
CA ALA A 435 -14.75 -7.73 -49.69
C ALA A 435 -16.26 -7.91 -50.04
N HIS A 436 -17.01 -6.85 -50.30
CA HIS A 436 -18.41 -6.96 -50.74
C HIS A 436 -18.67 -6.19 -52.03
N VAL A 437 -18.15 -6.73 -53.16
CA VAL A 437 -18.78 -6.64 -54.45
C VAL A 437 -19.07 -8.09 -54.86
N GLU A 438 -20.11 -8.66 -54.35
CA GLU A 438 -20.71 -9.87 -54.91
C GLU A 438 -21.66 -9.45 -56.03
N SER A 439 -21.32 -9.84 -57.25
CA SER A 439 -22.26 -9.98 -58.34
C SER A 439 -23.11 -11.22 -58.09
N PRO A 440 -24.41 -11.22 -58.38
CA PRO A 440 -25.25 -12.35 -58.24
C PRO A 440 -25.18 -13.27 -59.49
N GLY A 441 -24.88 -14.54 -59.29
CA GLY A 441 -25.12 -15.57 -60.28
C GLY A 441 -24.11 -16.73 -60.27
N ASP A 442 -24.64 -17.83 -59.86
CA ASP A 442 -24.45 -19.27 -60.23
C ASP A 442 -23.67 -20.21 -59.31
N PRO A 443 -24.18 -21.46 -59.26
CA PRO A 443 -23.91 -22.39 -58.17
C PRO A 443 -22.75 -23.35 -58.43
N ALA A 444 -22.31 -23.98 -57.34
CA ALA A 444 -21.21 -24.96 -57.22
C ALA A 444 -21.13 -26.07 -58.29
N PRO A 445 -19.93 -26.68 -58.44
CA PRO A 445 -19.82 -28.02 -57.83
C PRO A 445 -18.52 -28.32 -57.07
N LEU A 446 -18.69 -29.25 -56.12
CA LEU A 446 -17.69 -30.00 -55.39
C LEU A 446 -16.81 -30.85 -56.28
N THR A 447 -15.50 -30.86 -56.06
CA THR A 447 -14.66 -32.08 -56.11
C THR A 447 -13.24 -31.80 -55.63
N GLY A 448 -12.72 -32.66 -54.87
CA GLY A 448 -11.52 -32.91 -54.17
C GLY A 448 -10.17 -32.81 -54.91
N GLY A 449 -9.13 -32.86 -54.12
CA GLY A 449 -7.77 -33.12 -54.56
C GLY A 449 -6.72 -32.40 -53.73
N ASP A 450 -6.00 -33.20 -52.93
CA ASP A 450 -4.77 -32.87 -52.22
C ASP A 450 -3.66 -32.28 -53.12
N ASP A 451 -2.67 -31.73 -52.48
CA ASP A 451 -1.36 -31.28 -52.95
C ASP A 451 -1.25 -29.81 -53.40
N ALA A 452 -0.68 -29.00 -52.50
CA ALA A 452 0.47 -28.11 -52.79
C ALA A 452 0.79 -27.20 -51.58
N VAL A 453 1.64 -27.71 -50.71
CA VAL A 453 2.48 -26.89 -49.82
C VAL A 453 3.67 -26.41 -50.64
N ARG A 454 3.96 -25.09 -50.50
CA ARG A 454 5.11 -24.32 -51.00
C ARG A 454 4.81 -23.36 -52.16
N THR A 455 4.78 -22.14 -51.79
CA THR A 455 5.32 -20.89 -52.36
C THR A 455 4.35 -19.75 -52.12
N GLY A 456 4.75 -18.79 -51.28
CA GLY A 456 3.91 -17.62 -50.98
C GLY A 456 4.48 -16.70 -49.89
N ILE A 457 5.81 -16.53 -49.87
CA ILE A 457 6.45 -15.47 -49.08
C ILE A 457 7.08 -14.51 -50.06
N GLU A 458 6.26 -13.80 -50.80
CA GLU A 458 6.67 -12.62 -51.62
C GLU A 458 5.38 -11.95 -52.09
N ASP A 459 4.66 -11.25 -51.25
CA ASP A 459 3.73 -10.18 -51.71
C ASP A 459 3.12 -9.37 -50.55
N ALA A 460 3.78 -9.31 -49.39
CA ALA A 460 3.32 -8.46 -48.28
C ALA A 460 3.81 -6.99 -48.40
N SER A 461 4.80 -6.71 -49.25
CA SER A 461 5.40 -5.38 -49.39
C SER A 461 4.67 -4.46 -50.38
N VAL A 462 3.87 -5.02 -51.27
CA VAL A 462 3.18 -4.20 -52.32
C VAL A 462 1.79 -3.73 -51.85
N ARG A 463 1.21 -4.35 -50.80
CA ARG A 463 -0.11 -3.92 -50.29
C ARG A 463 -0.04 -2.80 -49.26
N THR A 464 1.13 -2.42 -48.78
CA THR A 464 1.31 -1.37 -47.78
C THR A 464 1.35 0.03 -48.45
N SER A 465 1.82 0.15 -49.68
CA SER A 465 1.96 1.45 -50.35
C SER A 465 0.66 2.06 -50.88
N ALA A 466 -0.38 1.26 -51.14
CA ALA A 466 -1.67 1.79 -51.63
C ALA A 466 -2.60 2.29 -50.49
N ARG A 467 -2.22 2.09 -49.21
CA ARG A 467 -3.00 2.55 -48.06
C ARG A 467 -2.61 3.95 -47.58
N ASP A 468 -1.40 4.38 -47.83
CA ASP A 468 -0.86 5.67 -47.36
C ASP A 468 -1.37 6.87 -48.15
N ASP A 469 -1.90 6.71 -49.37
CA ASP A 469 -2.41 7.78 -50.21
C ASP A 469 -3.91 8.10 -50.01
N CYS A 470 -4.61 7.38 -49.14
CA CYS A 470 -6.01 7.67 -48.83
C CYS A 470 -6.10 8.66 -47.64
N PRO A 471 -6.94 9.72 -47.71
CA PRO A 471 -7.05 10.72 -46.62
C PRO A 471 -7.28 10.12 -45.23
N VAL A 472 -8.01 9.00 -45.15
CA VAL A 472 -8.24 8.31 -43.88
C VAL A 472 -6.98 7.54 -43.43
N GLY A 473 -6.24 6.94 -44.33
CA GLY A 473 -4.98 6.25 -44.00
C GLY A 473 -3.93 7.22 -43.46
N THR A 474 -3.80 8.37 -44.11
CA THR A 474 -2.91 9.45 -43.63
C THR A 474 -3.34 9.94 -42.23
N ALA A 475 -4.63 10.19 -42.01
CA ALA A 475 -5.13 10.63 -40.71
C ALA A 475 -4.91 9.58 -39.59
N VAL A 476 -5.11 8.30 -39.89
CA VAL A 476 -4.81 7.19 -38.98
C VAL A 476 -3.33 7.15 -38.67
N ALA A 477 -2.47 7.18 -39.68
CA ALA A 477 -1.02 7.18 -39.54
C ALA A 477 -0.51 8.37 -38.69
N GLU A 478 -1.03 9.58 -38.92
CA GLU A 478 -0.71 10.76 -38.09
C GLU A 478 -1.08 10.58 -36.63
N VAL A 479 -2.29 10.06 -36.36
CA VAL A 479 -2.76 9.78 -35.00
C VAL A 479 -1.87 8.73 -34.32
N GLU A 480 -1.57 7.63 -35.01
CA GLU A 480 -0.70 6.58 -34.45
C GLU A 480 0.75 7.07 -34.28
N HIS A 481 1.27 7.91 -35.19
CA HIS A 481 2.56 8.57 -35.02
C HIS A 481 2.60 9.52 -33.83
N SER A 482 1.44 10.09 -33.44
CA SER A 482 1.33 10.88 -32.22
C SER A 482 1.37 10.04 -30.94
N GLY A 483 1.35 8.70 -31.02
CA GLY A 483 1.30 7.75 -29.90
C GLY A 483 -0.11 7.56 -29.34
N ALA A 484 -1.15 8.07 -30.00
CA ALA A 484 -2.54 7.86 -29.66
C ALA A 484 -3.11 6.64 -30.39
N THR A 485 -4.17 6.07 -29.83
CA THR A 485 -4.99 5.05 -30.49
C THR A 485 -5.91 5.74 -31.48
N ALA A 486 -5.83 5.34 -32.75
CA ALA A 486 -6.74 5.84 -33.79
C ALA A 486 -8.07 5.06 -33.70
N VAL A 487 -9.18 5.78 -33.64
CA VAL A 487 -10.53 5.24 -33.72
C VAL A 487 -11.26 5.87 -34.88
N ALA A 488 -11.66 5.07 -35.87
CA ALA A 488 -12.35 5.55 -37.06
C ALA A 488 -13.86 5.74 -36.77
N VAL A 489 -14.42 6.80 -37.29
CA VAL A 489 -15.86 7.10 -37.28
C VAL A 489 -16.37 7.05 -38.73
N LEU A 490 -17.32 6.15 -38.96
CA LEU A 490 -17.99 6.02 -40.26
C LEU A 490 -19.45 6.40 -40.10
N VAL A 491 -19.98 7.09 -41.09
CA VAL A 491 -21.42 7.42 -41.18
C VAL A 491 -21.91 6.95 -42.55
N ASP A 492 -22.95 6.12 -42.55
CA ASP A 492 -23.50 5.47 -43.74
C ASP A 492 -22.42 4.76 -44.57
N GLY A 493 -21.50 4.07 -43.87
CA GLY A 493 -20.38 3.33 -44.47
C GLY A 493 -19.23 4.18 -45.01
N ARG A 494 -19.30 5.52 -44.88
CA ARG A 494 -18.24 6.44 -45.32
C ARG A 494 -17.44 6.93 -44.10
N PRO A 495 -16.11 6.87 -44.16
CA PRO A 495 -15.25 7.41 -43.12
C PRO A 495 -15.38 8.95 -43.06
N VAL A 496 -15.72 9.49 -41.87
CA VAL A 496 -15.96 10.93 -41.67
C VAL A 496 -14.95 11.58 -40.73
N ALA A 497 -14.40 10.81 -39.77
CA ALA A 497 -13.40 11.32 -38.84
C ALA A 497 -12.53 10.19 -38.26
N VAL A 498 -11.37 10.57 -37.73
CA VAL A 498 -10.50 9.75 -36.92
C VAL A 498 -10.33 10.44 -35.57
N LEU A 499 -10.67 9.75 -34.49
CA LEU A 499 -10.47 10.22 -33.13
C LEU A 499 -9.11 9.75 -32.63
N ALA A 500 -8.32 10.64 -32.05
CA ALA A 500 -7.07 10.34 -31.38
C ALA A 500 -7.34 10.15 -29.89
N ILE A 501 -7.28 8.91 -29.39
CA ILE A 501 -7.54 8.59 -27.99
C ILE A 501 -6.23 8.14 -27.34
N ALA A 502 -5.84 8.78 -26.26
CA ALA A 502 -4.66 8.40 -25.49
C ALA A 502 -4.90 8.61 -24.00
N ALA A 503 -4.35 7.71 -23.19
CA ALA A 503 -4.25 7.95 -21.74
C ALA A 503 -3.12 8.97 -21.51
N PRO A 504 -3.36 10.02 -20.70
CA PRO A 504 -2.33 10.98 -20.36
C PRO A 504 -1.22 10.32 -19.54
N LEU A 505 0.00 10.83 -19.69
CA LEU A 505 1.10 10.44 -18.84
C LEU A 505 0.81 10.91 -17.41
N ARG A 506 1.02 10.03 -16.46
CA ARG A 506 0.81 10.33 -15.04
C ARG A 506 1.75 11.42 -14.56
N ALA A 507 1.24 12.37 -13.79
CA ALA A 507 2.04 13.46 -13.24
C ALA A 507 3.23 12.93 -12.42
N GLY A 508 4.44 13.43 -12.67
CA GLY A 508 5.65 13.01 -11.96
C GLY A 508 6.19 11.64 -12.38
N ALA A 509 5.72 11.03 -13.50
CA ALA A 509 6.17 9.71 -13.94
C ALA A 509 7.67 9.68 -14.26
N ALA A 510 8.19 10.67 -14.98
CA ALA A 510 9.61 10.76 -15.32
C ALA A 510 10.50 10.89 -14.07
N GLU A 511 10.08 11.70 -13.10
CA GLU A 511 10.78 11.88 -11.82
C GLU A 511 10.78 10.59 -11.01
N ALA A 512 9.65 9.86 -10.98
CA ALA A 512 9.54 8.57 -10.29
C ALA A 512 10.44 7.51 -10.93
N VAL A 513 10.47 7.42 -12.26
CA VAL A 513 11.35 6.54 -13.03
C VAL A 513 12.82 6.83 -12.72
N ALA A 514 13.21 8.11 -12.80
CA ALA A 514 14.58 8.53 -12.48
C ALA A 514 14.96 8.22 -11.02
N ALA A 515 14.02 8.40 -10.07
CA ALA A 515 14.24 8.06 -8.66
C ALA A 515 14.42 6.57 -8.45
N LEU A 516 13.61 5.72 -9.10
CA LEU A 516 13.74 4.26 -9.05
C LEU A 516 15.08 3.80 -9.63
N GLY A 517 15.51 4.34 -10.76
CA GLY A 517 16.82 4.03 -11.34
C GLY A 517 17.98 4.38 -10.40
N ARG A 518 17.92 5.55 -9.74
CA ARG A 518 18.93 5.91 -8.71
C ARG A 518 18.92 4.98 -7.51
N LEU A 519 17.73 4.53 -7.09
CA LEU A 519 17.61 3.63 -5.95
C LEU A 519 18.18 2.25 -6.26
N THR A 520 17.90 1.68 -7.41
CA THR A 520 18.33 0.32 -7.77
C THR A 520 19.74 0.28 -8.36
N GLY A 521 20.25 1.40 -8.87
CA GLY A 521 21.51 1.45 -9.61
C GLY A 521 21.40 0.88 -11.04
N THR A 522 20.21 0.43 -11.44
CA THR A 522 19.90 -0.12 -12.76
C THR A 522 18.76 0.68 -13.38
N PRO A 523 18.81 0.99 -14.72
CA PRO A 523 17.70 1.65 -15.38
C PRO A 523 16.42 0.81 -15.28
N PRO A 524 15.26 1.42 -14.98
CA PRO A 524 13.96 0.75 -15.06
C PRO A 524 13.67 0.28 -16.50
N VAL A 525 12.87 -0.78 -16.63
CA VAL A 525 12.47 -1.38 -17.90
C VAL A 525 10.96 -1.18 -18.08
N LEU A 526 10.55 -0.80 -19.27
CA LEU A 526 9.14 -0.73 -19.67
C LEU A 526 8.70 -2.07 -20.30
N LEU A 527 7.66 -2.69 -19.74
CA LEU A 527 7.02 -3.89 -20.29
C LEU A 527 5.61 -3.51 -20.76
N THR A 528 5.33 -3.64 -22.07
CA THR A 528 4.01 -3.26 -22.59
C THR A 528 3.55 -4.16 -23.74
N GLY A 529 2.24 -4.36 -23.85
CA GLY A 529 1.60 -5.00 -24.99
C GLY A 529 1.47 -4.11 -26.22
N ASP A 530 1.75 -2.83 -26.08
CA ASP A 530 1.63 -1.85 -27.17
C ASP A 530 2.62 -2.09 -28.31
N ASN A 531 2.37 -1.44 -29.44
CA ASN A 531 3.29 -1.45 -30.58
C ASN A 531 4.63 -0.77 -30.23
N LYS A 532 5.70 -1.20 -30.92
CA LYS A 532 7.07 -0.74 -30.68
C LYS A 532 7.24 0.79 -30.76
N ARG A 533 6.52 1.46 -31.68
CA ARG A 533 6.65 2.91 -31.91
C ARG A 533 6.08 3.71 -30.74
N ALA A 534 4.84 3.39 -30.30
CA ALA A 534 4.18 4.04 -29.16
C ALA A 534 4.98 3.82 -27.88
N ALA A 535 5.45 2.59 -27.65
CA ALA A 535 6.25 2.24 -26.48
C ALA A 535 7.60 2.96 -26.44
N ALA A 536 8.32 3.03 -27.57
CA ALA A 536 9.60 3.73 -27.66
C ALA A 536 9.46 5.24 -27.43
N ARG A 537 8.37 5.86 -27.90
CA ARG A 537 8.08 7.26 -27.64
C ARG A 537 7.84 7.52 -26.16
N LEU A 538 6.99 6.71 -25.53
CA LEU A 538 6.73 6.80 -24.09
C LEU A 538 8.02 6.61 -23.29
N GLY A 539 8.82 5.59 -23.63
CA GLY A 539 10.12 5.36 -23.00
C GLY A 539 11.03 6.59 -23.05
N LYS A 540 11.10 7.26 -24.23
CA LYS A 540 11.87 8.50 -24.38
C LYS A 540 11.30 9.64 -23.51
N GLU A 541 9.98 9.77 -23.41
CA GLU A 541 9.31 10.81 -22.65
C GLU A 541 9.56 10.65 -21.14
N VAL A 542 9.53 9.42 -20.61
CA VAL A 542 9.78 9.12 -19.20
C VAL A 542 11.23 8.79 -18.86
N GLY A 543 12.14 8.75 -19.86
CA GLY A 543 13.55 8.46 -19.64
C GLY A 543 13.91 6.98 -19.47
N ILE A 544 13.10 6.06 -20.02
CA ILE A 544 13.37 4.62 -20.03
C ILE A 544 14.01 4.22 -21.36
N ALA A 545 15.21 3.64 -21.31
CA ALA A 545 15.95 3.19 -22.51
C ALA A 545 15.61 1.74 -22.91
N ASP A 546 15.40 0.83 -21.93
CA ASP A 546 15.02 -0.56 -22.19
C ASP A 546 13.49 -0.67 -22.28
N VAL A 547 12.98 -0.80 -23.52
CA VAL A 547 11.56 -0.87 -23.82
C VAL A 547 11.24 -2.19 -24.50
N ARG A 548 10.44 -3.02 -23.85
CA ARG A 548 9.96 -4.30 -24.38
C ARG A 548 8.48 -4.18 -24.73
N ALA A 549 8.23 -4.11 -26.03
CA ALA A 549 6.93 -3.83 -26.60
C ALA A 549 6.34 -5.08 -27.29
N GLY A 550 5.00 -5.10 -27.44
CA GLY A 550 4.28 -6.21 -28.08
C GLY A 550 4.24 -7.47 -27.23
N LEU A 551 4.38 -7.35 -25.92
CA LEU A 551 4.38 -8.49 -24.99
C LEU A 551 2.96 -8.93 -24.66
N LEU A 552 2.69 -10.22 -24.78
CA LEU A 552 1.52 -10.86 -24.19
C LEU A 552 1.71 -11.00 -22.67
N PRO A 553 0.64 -11.21 -21.88
CA PRO A 553 0.75 -11.40 -20.44
C PRO A 553 1.75 -12.51 -20.04
N GLN A 554 1.76 -13.63 -20.76
CA GLN A 554 2.73 -14.70 -20.53
C GLN A 554 4.18 -14.31 -20.81
N ASP A 555 4.42 -13.44 -21.77
CA ASP A 555 5.77 -12.95 -22.10
C ASP A 555 6.31 -12.02 -21.02
N LYS A 556 5.43 -11.20 -20.41
CA LYS A 556 5.77 -10.39 -19.25
C LYS A 556 6.20 -11.29 -18.08
N VAL A 557 5.42 -12.37 -17.80
CA VAL A 557 5.75 -13.33 -16.75
C VAL A 557 7.09 -14.02 -17.03
N ALA A 558 7.30 -14.50 -18.27
CA ALA A 558 8.56 -15.15 -18.66
C ALA A 558 9.76 -14.21 -18.52
N THR A 559 9.59 -12.94 -18.89
CA THR A 559 10.62 -11.91 -18.76
C THR A 559 11.00 -11.68 -17.29
N VAL A 560 9.99 -11.50 -16.43
CA VAL A 560 10.19 -11.23 -14.99
C VAL A 560 10.84 -12.44 -14.30
N ARG A 561 10.38 -13.66 -14.60
CA ARG A 561 10.96 -14.91 -14.09
C ARG A 561 12.41 -15.09 -14.55
N GLY A 562 12.69 -14.87 -15.83
CA GLY A 562 14.04 -15.00 -16.36
C GLY A 562 15.05 -14.09 -15.67
N TRP A 563 14.65 -12.87 -15.28
CA TRP A 563 15.49 -12.02 -14.44
C TRP A 563 15.64 -12.55 -13.01
N GLY A 564 14.56 -13.10 -12.44
CA GLY A 564 14.60 -13.74 -11.12
C GLY A 564 15.55 -14.94 -11.10
N ASP A 565 15.50 -15.79 -12.12
CA ASP A 565 16.38 -16.94 -12.30
C ASP A 565 17.86 -16.53 -12.48
N ALA A 566 18.09 -15.34 -13.05
CA ALA A 566 19.43 -14.72 -13.13
C ALA A 566 19.90 -14.08 -11.82
N GLY A 567 19.13 -14.22 -10.72
CA GLY A 567 19.48 -13.69 -9.39
C GLY A 567 19.05 -12.24 -9.14
N GLU A 568 18.33 -11.61 -10.06
CA GLU A 568 17.80 -10.25 -9.89
C GLU A 568 16.55 -10.24 -8.99
N ARG A 569 16.45 -9.22 -8.15
CA ARG A 569 15.28 -9.00 -7.30
C ARG A 569 14.37 -7.98 -7.96
N VAL A 570 13.45 -8.49 -8.77
CA VAL A 570 12.60 -7.67 -9.64
C VAL A 570 11.43 -7.08 -8.85
N LEU A 571 11.28 -5.75 -8.91
CA LEU A 571 10.05 -5.06 -8.57
C LEU A 571 9.24 -4.90 -9.85
N MET A 572 8.06 -5.50 -9.91
CA MET A 572 7.07 -5.24 -10.96
C MET A 572 6.05 -4.22 -10.45
N VAL A 573 5.78 -3.19 -11.24
CA VAL A 573 4.73 -2.20 -10.97
C VAL A 573 3.74 -2.24 -12.13
N GLY A 574 2.46 -2.47 -11.83
CA GLY A 574 1.38 -2.63 -12.79
C GLY A 574 0.04 -2.13 -12.26
N ASP A 575 -1.04 -2.23 -13.06
CA ASP A 575 -2.40 -1.89 -12.64
C ASP A 575 -3.09 -3.00 -11.81
N GLY A 576 -2.52 -4.20 -11.81
CA GLY A 576 -3.03 -5.35 -11.05
C GLY A 576 -4.18 -6.11 -11.72
N VAL A 577 -4.68 -5.68 -12.86
CA VAL A 577 -5.75 -6.38 -13.60
C VAL A 577 -5.13 -7.29 -14.66
N ASN A 578 -4.46 -6.70 -15.65
CA ASN A 578 -3.83 -7.44 -16.74
C ASN A 578 -2.46 -7.99 -16.35
N ASP A 579 -1.79 -7.35 -15.40
CA ASP A 579 -0.45 -7.67 -14.96
C ASP A 579 -0.39 -8.54 -13.70
N ALA A 580 -1.54 -8.96 -13.15
CA ALA A 580 -1.62 -9.79 -11.96
C ALA A 580 -0.67 -11.01 -12.00
N PRO A 581 -0.58 -11.79 -13.12
CA PRO A 581 0.37 -12.89 -13.21
C PRO A 581 1.84 -12.45 -13.16
N ALA A 582 2.17 -11.29 -13.73
CA ALA A 582 3.53 -10.74 -13.72
C ALA A 582 3.91 -10.17 -12.35
N LEU A 583 2.96 -9.52 -11.66
CA LEU A 583 3.11 -9.05 -10.28
C LEU A 583 3.39 -10.22 -9.33
N ALA A 584 2.61 -11.32 -9.45
CA ALA A 584 2.79 -12.52 -8.64
C ALA A 584 4.10 -13.27 -8.95
N ALA A 585 4.60 -13.20 -10.18
CA ALA A 585 5.84 -13.83 -10.59
C ALA A 585 7.10 -13.06 -10.21
N ALA A 586 6.96 -11.77 -9.87
CA ALA A 586 8.07 -10.90 -9.47
C ALA A 586 8.61 -11.25 -8.07
N HIS A 587 9.84 -10.80 -7.75
CA HIS A 587 10.35 -10.83 -6.39
C HIS A 587 9.44 -10.04 -5.44
N THR A 588 8.90 -8.92 -5.93
CA THR A 588 7.85 -8.15 -5.25
C THR A 588 6.99 -7.42 -6.28
N GLY A 589 5.67 -7.46 -6.11
CA GLY A 589 4.68 -6.80 -6.94
C GLY A 589 4.08 -5.58 -6.25
N VAL A 590 4.00 -4.46 -6.96
CA VAL A 590 3.31 -3.25 -6.50
C VAL A 590 2.22 -2.90 -7.50
N ALA A 591 0.98 -2.86 -7.03
CA ALA A 591 -0.15 -2.47 -7.84
C ALA A 591 -0.46 -0.98 -7.68
N MET A 592 -0.77 -0.34 -8.81
CA MET A 592 -1.26 1.03 -8.87
C MET A 592 -2.76 1.03 -9.02
N GLY A 593 -3.46 1.99 -8.41
CA GLY A 593 -4.85 2.24 -8.74
C GLY A 593 -5.79 2.39 -7.54
N ARG A 594 -6.90 3.05 -7.82
CA ARG A 594 -8.01 3.25 -6.90
C ARG A 594 -8.66 1.91 -6.60
N ALA A 595 -8.54 1.47 -5.35
CA ALA A 595 -9.32 0.42 -4.70
C ALA A 595 -9.80 -0.73 -5.60
N GLY A 596 -8.88 -1.47 -6.03
CA GLY A 596 -8.83 -2.60 -6.83
C GLY A 596 -9.88 -3.65 -6.88
N SER A 597 -9.73 -4.38 -7.89
CA SER A 597 -10.29 -5.72 -7.95
C SER A 597 -9.73 -6.55 -6.78
N ALA A 598 -10.52 -7.46 -6.25
CA ALA A 598 -10.06 -8.42 -5.24
C ALA A 598 -8.77 -9.13 -5.69
N LEU A 599 -8.66 -9.39 -6.99
CA LEU A 599 -7.49 -10.02 -7.61
C LEU A 599 -6.20 -9.20 -7.45
N THR A 600 -6.27 -7.88 -7.59
CA THR A 600 -5.11 -6.98 -7.39
C THR A 600 -4.58 -7.07 -5.97
N LEU A 601 -5.50 -7.07 -4.99
CA LEU A 601 -5.15 -7.18 -3.58
C LEU A 601 -4.57 -8.55 -3.22
N GLU A 602 -4.99 -9.61 -3.89
CA GLU A 602 -4.47 -10.97 -3.65
C GLU A 602 -3.08 -11.18 -4.26
N THR A 603 -2.79 -10.57 -5.40
CA THR A 603 -1.58 -10.84 -6.18
C THR A 603 -0.42 -9.90 -5.89
N ALA A 604 -0.69 -8.66 -5.47
CA ALA A 604 0.35 -7.67 -5.18
C ALA A 604 0.85 -7.76 -3.73
N ASP A 605 2.13 -7.47 -3.50
CA ASP A 605 2.75 -7.33 -2.18
C ASP A 605 2.47 -5.98 -1.54
N ALA A 606 2.25 -4.95 -2.38
CA ALA A 606 1.83 -3.63 -1.93
C ALA A 606 0.89 -2.99 -2.96
N VAL A 607 0.00 -2.12 -2.49
CA VAL A 607 -0.96 -1.39 -3.31
C VAL A 607 -0.82 0.11 -3.03
N VAL A 608 -0.60 0.89 -4.08
CA VAL A 608 -0.60 2.35 -4.02
C VAL A 608 -2.03 2.82 -4.27
N VAL A 609 -2.76 3.10 -3.18
CA VAL A 609 -4.16 3.54 -3.24
C VAL A 609 -4.27 4.97 -3.80
N ARG A 610 -3.28 5.80 -3.48
CA ARG A 610 -3.10 7.09 -4.14
C ARG A 610 -2.59 6.83 -5.55
N ASP A 611 -3.26 7.38 -6.50
CA ASP A 611 -2.89 7.23 -7.91
C ASP A 611 -1.58 7.99 -8.28
N GLU A 612 -0.61 8.01 -7.37
CA GLU A 612 0.66 8.71 -7.46
C GLU A 612 1.83 7.73 -7.62
N LEU A 613 2.41 7.66 -8.80
CA LEU A 613 3.60 6.82 -9.04
C LEU A 613 4.79 7.22 -8.16
N ALA A 614 4.89 8.47 -7.73
CA ALA A 614 5.92 8.98 -6.81
C ALA A 614 5.93 8.29 -5.43
N ALA A 615 4.84 7.62 -5.05
CA ALA A 615 4.77 6.82 -3.83
C ALA A 615 5.66 5.56 -3.91
N VAL A 616 5.88 4.99 -5.10
CA VAL A 616 6.69 3.76 -5.28
C VAL A 616 8.16 3.97 -4.89
N PRO A 617 8.90 4.97 -5.40
CA PRO A 617 10.26 5.23 -4.92
C PRO A 617 10.32 5.59 -3.43
N SER A 618 9.29 6.24 -2.87
CA SER A 618 9.20 6.53 -1.44
C SER A 618 9.03 5.26 -0.62
N LEU A 619 8.20 4.32 -1.07
CA LEU A 619 8.01 3.00 -0.49
C LEU A 619 9.33 2.20 -0.45
N VAL A 620 10.03 2.11 -1.58
CA VAL A 620 11.33 1.41 -1.65
C VAL A 620 12.37 2.05 -0.72
N THR A 621 12.40 3.38 -0.64
CA THR A 621 13.31 4.12 0.25
C THR A 621 13.02 3.84 1.71
N LEU A 622 11.74 3.86 2.11
CA LEU A 622 11.33 3.57 3.48
C LEU A 622 11.64 2.12 3.87
N SER A 623 11.39 1.19 2.96
CA SER A 623 11.71 -0.22 3.14
C SER A 623 13.22 -0.45 3.34
N ARG A 624 14.07 0.22 2.56
CA ARG A 624 15.52 0.20 2.76
C ARG A 624 15.95 0.80 4.10
N ARG A 625 15.28 1.84 4.56
CA ARG A 625 15.51 2.40 5.91
C ARG A 625 15.13 1.42 6.99
N ALA A 626 13.98 0.75 6.88
CA ALA A 626 13.55 -0.28 7.81
C ALA A 626 14.58 -1.40 7.92
N ARG A 627 15.04 -1.91 6.77
CA ARG A 627 16.08 -2.96 6.71
C ARG A 627 17.41 -2.54 7.31
N ARG A 628 17.83 -1.27 7.13
CA ARG A 628 19.03 -0.74 7.79
C ARG A 628 18.85 -0.67 9.31
N LEU A 629 17.69 -0.28 9.80
CA LEU A 629 17.38 -0.25 11.23
C LEU A 629 17.37 -1.66 11.83
N VAL A 630 16.82 -2.65 11.13
CA VAL A 630 16.92 -4.06 11.54
C VAL A 630 18.38 -4.48 11.69
N ALA A 631 19.23 -4.20 10.69
CA ALA A 631 20.65 -4.52 10.75
C ALA A 631 21.37 -3.78 11.90
N GLN A 632 21.08 -2.50 12.12
CA GLN A 632 21.62 -1.73 13.24
C GLN A 632 21.19 -2.30 14.58
N ASN A 633 19.93 -2.65 14.73
CA ASN A 633 19.40 -3.26 15.94
C ASN A 633 20.08 -4.59 16.27
N LEU A 634 20.25 -5.44 15.25
CA LEU A 634 20.96 -6.72 15.41
C LEU A 634 22.42 -6.50 15.86
N VAL A 635 23.11 -5.53 15.28
CA VAL A 635 24.48 -5.19 15.69
C VAL A 635 24.50 -4.70 17.12
N ILE A 636 23.59 -3.79 17.51
CA ILE A 636 23.48 -3.29 18.89
C ILE A 636 23.24 -4.46 19.86
N ALA A 637 22.27 -5.31 19.57
CA ALA A 637 21.94 -6.47 20.41
C ALA A 637 23.14 -7.41 20.56
N CYS A 638 23.78 -7.81 19.45
CA CYS A 638 24.92 -8.72 19.48
C CYS A 638 26.12 -8.13 20.23
N VAL A 639 26.41 -6.83 20.04
CA VAL A 639 27.51 -6.15 20.73
C VAL A 639 27.25 -6.06 22.24
N CYS A 640 26.01 -5.66 22.65
CA CYS A 640 25.66 -5.58 24.04
C CYS A 640 25.69 -6.95 24.73
N ILE A 641 25.07 -7.97 24.13
CA ILE A 641 25.07 -9.35 24.66
C ILE A 641 26.51 -9.84 24.75
N GLY A 642 27.31 -9.72 23.69
CA GLY A 642 28.71 -10.17 23.68
C GLY A 642 29.56 -9.50 24.74
N ALA A 643 29.46 -8.17 24.90
CA ALA A 643 30.19 -7.42 25.90
C ALA A 643 29.82 -7.85 27.33
N LEU A 644 28.53 -8.03 27.62
CA LEU A 644 28.06 -8.44 28.93
C LEU A 644 28.48 -9.90 29.24
N VAL A 645 28.36 -10.80 28.27
CA VAL A 645 28.78 -12.21 28.40
C VAL A 645 30.29 -12.30 28.66
N VAL A 646 31.11 -11.55 27.92
CA VAL A 646 32.56 -11.52 28.14
C VAL A 646 32.88 -10.98 29.53
N TRP A 647 32.20 -9.90 29.97
CA TRP A 647 32.40 -9.37 31.32
C TRP A 647 32.03 -10.39 32.39
N ASP A 648 30.92 -11.12 32.24
CA ASP A 648 30.47 -12.15 33.19
C ASP A 648 31.44 -13.34 33.26
N LEU A 649 31.93 -13.80 32.10
CA LEU A 649 32.86 -14.96 32.03
C LEU A 649 34.27 -14.68 32.56
N PHE A 650 34.82 -13.49 32.25
CA PHE A 650 36.22 -13.13 32.59
C PHE A 650 36.34 -12.19 33.81
N GLY A 651 35.21 -11.67 34.31
CA GLY A 651 35.14 -10.81 35.48
C GLY A 651 34.03 -11.22 36.41
N HIS A 652 33.64 -10.31 37.32
CA HIS A 652 32.46 -10.45 38.20
C HIS A 652 31.48 -9.38 37.76
N LEU A 653 30.47 -9.77 36.96
CA LEU A 653 29.38 -8.89 36.59
C LEU A 653 28.29 -8.94 37.70
N PRO A 654 28.09 -7.86 38.46
CA PRO A 654 26.99 -7.83 39.41
C PRO A 654 25.64 -8.04 38.72
N LEU A 655 24.80 -8.93 39.28
CA LEU A 655 23.50 -9.28 38.74
C LEU A 655 22.66 -8.03 38.33
N PRO A 656 22.55 -6.97 39.17
CA PRO A 656 21.79 -5.77 38.83
C PRO A 656 22.32 -5.05 37.59
N LEU A 657 23.64 -5.01 37.37
CA LEU A 657 24.25 -4.38 36.20
C LEU A 657 24.07 -5.26 34.94
N GLY A 658 24.17 -6.57 35.09
CA GLY A 658 23.91 -7.52 34.00
C GLY A 658 22.49 -7.38 33.48
N VAL A 659 21.51 -7.38 34.38
CA VAL A 659 20.09 -7.21 34.06
C VAL A 659 19.83 -5.82 33.46
N ALA A 660 20.33 -4.74 34.07
CA ALA A 660 20.14 -3.38 33.54
C ALA A 660 20.78 -3.20 32.15
N GLY A 661 21.95 -3.81 31.90
CA GLY A 661 22.60 -3.78 30.59
C GLY A 661 21.83 -4.55 29.54
N HIS A 662 21.35 -5.74 29.87
CA HIS A 662 20.53 -6.55 28.98
C HIS A 662 19.21 -5.85 28.62
N GLU A 663 18.42 -5.46 29.62
CA GLU A 663 17.14 -4.79 29.42
C GLU A 663 17.28 -3.40 28.80
N GLY A 664 18.36 -2.67 29.16
CA GLY A 664 18.70 -1.41 28.50
C GLY A 664 18.93 -1.56 27.00
N SER A 665 19.58 -2.66 26.57
CA SER A 665 19.77 -2.97 25.15
C SER A 665 18.46 -3.28 24.44
N THR A 666 17.58 -4.02 25.09
CA THR A 666 16.23 -4.38 24.57
C THR A 666 15.36 -3.15 24.37
N VAL A 667 15.30 -2.26 25.37
CA VAL A 667 14.59 -0.98 25.27
C VAL A 667 15.20 -0.09 24.17
N LEU A 668 16.52 0.00 24.07
CA LEU A 668 17.20 0.80 23.05
C LEU A 668 16.83 0.31 21.64
N VAL A 669 16.87 -0.99 21.39
CA VAL A 669 16.52 -1.64 20.12
C VAL A 669 15.04 -1.38 19.77
N GLY A 670 14.14 -1.55 20.74
CA GLY A 670 12.71 -1.28 20.55
C GLY A 670 12.44 0.18 20.19
N LEU A 671 12.99 1.14 20.94
CA LEU A 671 12.84 2.58 20.68
C LEU A 671 13.44 2.99 19.34
N ASN A 672 14.58 2.38 18.94
CA ASN A 672 15.18 2.64 17.64
C ASN A 672 14.24 2.21 16.50
N GLY A 673 13.53 1.09 16.64
CA GLY A 673 12.53 0.62 15.67
C GLY A 673 11.35 1.60 15.50
N LEU A 674 10.91 2.25 16.58
CA LEU A 674 9.81 3.22 16.55
C LEU A 674 10.15 4.54 15.84
N ARG A 675 11.42 4.81 15.51
CA ARG A 675 11.82 6.04 14.78
C ARG A 675 11.15 6.19 13.43
N LEU A 676 10.75 5.07 12.79
CA LEU A 676 10.04 5.11 11.51
C LEU A 676 8.57 5.55 11.62
N LEU A 677 7.99 5.61 12.81
CA LEU A 677 6.66 6.18 13.03
C LEU A 677 6.61 7.72 12.93
N ARG A 678 7.78 8.38 12.93
CA ARG A 678 7.84 9.84 12.79
C ARG A 678 7.40 10.24 11.37
N THR A 679 6.67 11.35 11.25
CA THR A 679 6.22 11.89 9.95
C THR A 679 7.38 12.21 9.00
N SER A 680 8.55 12.57 9.52
CA SER A 680 9.78 12.80 8.75
C SER A 680 10.43 11.51 8.19
N ALA A 681 9.93 10.34 8.56
CA ALA A 681 10.46 9.07 8.05
C ALA A 681 10.03 8.81 6.59
N TRP A 682 8.84 9.27 6.20
CA TRP A 682 8.41 9.20 4.79
C TRP A 682 9.24 10.19 3.97
N PRO A 683 9.95 9.72 2.93
CA PRO A 683 10.65 10.64 2.03
C PRO A 683 9.58 11.51 1.36
N GLY A 684 9.61 12.81 1.62
CA GLY A 684 8.68 13.72 0.97
C GLY A 684 8.77 13.50 -0.55
N THR A 685 7.63 13.37 -1.21
CA THR A 685 7.57 13.54 -2.66
C THR A 685 8.34 14.82 -2.94
N MET A 686 9.39 14.77 -3.75
CA MET A 686 10.08 15.97 -4.19
C MET A 686 9.01 16.83 -4.88
N ARG A 687 8.46 17.80 -4.16
CA ARG A 687 7.65 18.83 -4.77
C ARG A 687 8.55 19.41 -5.85
N ALA A 688 8.24 19.14 -7.11
CA ALA A 688 8.76 19.92 -8.20
C ALA A 688 8.46 21.38 -7.81
N ARG A 689 9.50 22.13 -7.45
CA ARG A 689 9.37 23.58 -7.35
C ARG A 689 8.79 24.00 -8.69
N PRO A 690 7.62 24.68 -8.70
CA PRO A 690 7.12 25.23 -9.94
C PRO A 690 8.28 26.04 -10.51
N ARG A 691 8.76 25.65 -11.67
CA ARG A 691 9.72 26.41 -12.45
C ARG A 691 9.04 27.76 -12.64
N ALA A 692 9.54 28.78 -11.93
CA ALA A 692 9.09 30.15 -12.15
C ALA A 692 9.14 30.37 -13.65
N ALA A 693 7.99 30.59 -14.25
CA ALA A 693 7.86 30.93 -15.63
C ALA A 693 8.81 32.11 -15.84
N ALA A 694 9.84 31.92 -16.63
CA ALA A 694 10.71 32.98 -17.06
C ALA A 694 9.83 33.97 -17.84
N GLY A 695 9.39 35.01 -17.16
CA GLY A 695 8.63 36.08 -17.74
C GLY A 695 9.52 36.82 -18.71
N SER A 696 9.31 36.54 -19.99
CA SER A 696 9.69 37.44 -21.07
C SER A 696 8.64 38.54 -21.18
N GLY A 697 8.78 39.56 -20.33
CA GLY A 697 8.06 40.82 -20.48
C GLY A 697 8.95 41.82 -21.23
N PRO A 698 8.47 42.53 -22.26
CA PRO A 698 9.23 43.52 -22.96
C PRO A 698 9.39 44.77 -22.09
N GLY A 699 10.62 45.31 -22.07
CA GLY A 699 10.96 46.50 -21.33
C GLY A 699 10.10 47.71 -21.73
N VAL A 700 9.44 48.30 -20.75
CA VAL A 700 8.89 49.66 -20.83
C VAL A 700 9.89 50.57 -20.15
N LEU A 701 10.49 51.42 -20.96
CA LEU A 701 11.31 52.57 -20.55
C LEU A 701 10.50 53.51 -19.65
N ALA A 702 10.84 53.58 -18.39
CA ALA A 702 10.33 54.60 -17.51
C ALA A 702 11.07 55.92 -17.76
N GLN A 703 10.35 56.88 -18.26
CA GLN A 703 10.76 58.30 -18.27
C GLN A 703 10.64 58.87 -16.89
N THR A 704 11.73 59.44 -16.42
CA THR A 704 11.82 60.25 -15.23
C THR A 704 11.19 61.61 -15.46
N PRO A 705 10.37 62.19 -14.58
CA PRO A 705 10.15 63.63 -14.54
C PRO A 705 11.03 64.29 -13.49
N ALA A 706 11.74 65.34 -13.93
CA ALA A 706 12.52 66.22 -13.10
C ALA A 706 11.64 67.16 -12.29
N ALA A 707 12.14 67.47 -11.12
CA ALA A 707 11.96 68.57 -10.19
C ALA A 707 10.89 69.64 -10.46
N ARG A 708 10.01 69.85 -9.47
CA ARG A 708 9.88 71.05 -8.66
C ARG A 708 9.11 70.80 -7.37
#